data_3898655c0146b8f66b4081f5f4bd0043
#
_entry.id   3898655c0146b8f66b4081f5f4bd0043
#
_cell.length_a   1.000
_cell.length_b   1.000
_cell.length_c   1.000
_cell.angle_alpha   90.00
_cell.angle_beta   90.00
_cell.angle_gamma   90.00
#
_symmetry.space_group_name_H-M   'P 1'
#
loop_
_entity.id
_entity.type
_entity.pdbx_description
1 polymer ?
#
loop_
_entity_poly.entity_id
_entity_poly.type
_entity_poly.pdbx_seq_one_letter_code
_entity_poly.pdbx_strand_id
1 'polypeptide(L)'
;MAVVNYTHLLLAAALGLAVSTAAQGADLGKNLAGETCKSSGAISAGAPATITCGSSTEPAGQTSVFPLGKSTPADPAQRRSYLEVLLTLPSSDATCATPEWFGHQALRICTLKSNSWPRVLIGQESAGNFYRGQGIPSLLPALQRSLAVDGHIAISAVDSAAALSAMQAKLPNNIAQASGTSYGDYKKSIEAARLAGAADNYASAESHYRDALAVEQKLFGPNSIVVGQSLTELALQVSNQGRFAEAAALFHRAGPIIEGSADNDARARYDSYLALDAANQRHYADALNFARQATAARRAQIAAATKAAQGTDPSGGAVSGVSQGELSHDLRVEAAMALRVGDLASARAAAEEALWIVSEEPGLPLWWRSDTVALIGQINEQQGRVVAAEHDLRDARDLDTQIFGETAPAALSNLRLAEFYTRQQLYTPALDAYRIAFKIAAKDPVTRNQIYSDDVVQFITAEQGSGVSSDQIARDTEVFRISQFASTGVADQTIARVAARRAAGNDALASLVAQLQTATAERNRMQVDLAAQMARPSDERNGALEDSLNGKLKLASATVDDLTNKVRQTYPDYAALAHPGPADLAAVQKQLSPNDAMLFFIIGDSSSYVLVARQNALSSVPLAIGRDALTADVGDLRSAFVPAMGRVPPYSLKNAYALYNALFAPAESKLAGVDHLVIVPGGPLSSLPLSLLVTQDPGDSHDYSSAAWLVRRYAISEVPSPRSLVTLKQEAASRKPAPRSFLGLGAPLFQGATGAAGAKALSDLSGSCREAGPISPDILRALPPLPSTAAEVRTVGTQIGGANATLLIGGQATEANLRAQPLGQYGVLYFATHGILPGEMHCESEPALALSPPVGAAASTATDGMLTASEIANLQLNADLVVLSACNTAETENGLGGAALEGLSDAFFASGARAVLASHWEVPSAATATLMTGVFDRGNRLRGVAEALRQSQLSLIAQSSTAHPFNWAAFTVIGDGQTLSAGVERSAQLTKAGQP
;
A
#
# COMPACT_ATOMS: atom_id res chain seq x y z
N MET A 1 -11.35 6.96 -7.97
CA MET A 1 -11.65 6.51 -6.58
C MET A 1 -10.94 7.31 -5.49
N ALA A 2 -10.68 8.58 -5.68
CA ALA A 2 -9.92 9.42 -4.73
C ALA A 2 -10.80 10.27 -3.78
N VAL A 3 -11.98 9.81 -3.36
CA VAL A 3 -12.90 10.64 -2.57
C VAL A 3 -12.77 10.43 -1.06
N VAL A 4 -11.97 9.45 -0.57
CA VAL A 4 -12.17 8.99 0.80
C VAL A 4 -10.94 8.98 1.70
N ASN A 5 -9.72 9.21 1.24
CA ASN A 5 -8.54 8.91 2.07
C ASN A 5 -7.97 10.02 2.95
N TYR A 6 -8.63 11.17 3.11
CA TYR A 6 -8.06 12.29 3.92
C TYR A 6 -8.53 12.40 5.37
N THR A 7 -9.29 11.44 5.89
CA THR A 7 -9.99 11.61 7.18
C THR A 7 -9.18 11.31 8.44
N HIS A 8 -7.96 10.81 8.36
CA HIS A 8 -7.22 10.38 9.57
C HIS A 8 -6.13 11.33 10.07
N LEU A 9 -5.94 12.50 9.46
CA LEU A 9 -4.83 13.41 9.83
C LEU A 9 -5.08 14.32 11.05
N LEU A 10 -6.23 14.28 11.69
CA LEU A 10 -6.66 15.34 12.63
C LEU A 10 -6.74 15.00 14.12
N LEU A 11 -6.39 13.83 14.58
CA LEU A 11 -6.41 13.54 16.02
C LEU A 11 -5.04 13.55 16.72
N ALA A 12 -3.95 13.86 16.01
CA ALA A 12 -2.59 13.92 16.57
C ALA A 12 -2.10 15.33 16.96
N ALA A 13 -2.88 16.37 16.76
CA ALA A 13 -2.41 17.76 16.84
C ALA A 13 -2.52 18.43 18.22
N ALA A 14 -2.48 17.71 19.33
CA ALA A 14 -2.54 18.31 20.65
C ALA A 14 -1.41 17.93 21.63
N LEU A 15 -0.21 17.63 21.16
CA LEU A 15 0.95 17.47 22.05
C LEU A 15 2.19 18.11 21.42
N GLY A 16 2.32 19.42 21.67
CA GLY A 16 3.52 20.17 21.34
C GLY A 16 4.74 19.60 22.05
N LEU A 17 5.71 19.08 21.31
CA LEU A 17 7.06 18.82 21.81
C LEU A 17 7.90 20.09 21.65
N ALA A 18 7.96 20.90 22.71
CA ALA A 18 9.09 21.79 22.89
C ALA A 18 10.30 20.92 23.27
N VAL A 19 11.32 20.85 22.42
CA VAL A 19 12.63 20.32 22.81
C VAL A 19 13.23 21.31 23.78
N SER A 20 13.00 21.10 25.07
CA SER A 20 13.77 21.74 26.16
C SER A 20 14.86 20.78 26.61
N THR A 21 16.07 21.31 26.78
CA THR A 21 17.21 20.66 27.44
C THR A 21 16.74 19.74 28.57
N ALA A 22 17.18 18.49 28.53
CA ALA A 22 16.80 17.42 29.46
C ALA A 22 17.04 17.85 30.92
N ALA A 23 16.01 18.34 31.60
CA ALA A 23 15.90 18.25 33.05
C ALA A 23 15.73 16.77 33.38
N GLN A 24 16.60 16.20 34.21
CA GLN A 24 16.45 14.82 34.69
C GLN A 24 15.07 14.69 35.34
N GLY A 25 14.17 13.90 34.75
CA GLY A 25 12.83 13.70 35.27
C GLY A 25 12.84 13.05 36.64
N ALA A 26 11.88 13.40 37.50
CA ALA A 26 11.73 12.82 38.83
C ALA A 26 11.42 11.33 38.72
N ASP A 27 12.08 10.49 39.51
CA ASP A 27 11.77 9.06 39.60
C ASP A 27 10.44 8.86 40.34
N LEU A 28 9.49 8.27 39.66
CA LEU A 28 8.14 7.95 40.18
C LEU A 28 8.03 6.49 40.65
N GLY A 29 9.13 5.72 40.64
CA GLY A 29 9.15 4.31 41.03
C GLY A 29 8.38 3.44 40.05
N LYS A 30 8.00 2.22 40.51
CA LYS A 30 7.36 1.22 39.65
C LYS A 30 5.85 1.44 39.50
N ASN A 31 5.34 1.21 38.28
CA ASN A 31 3.93 1.06 37.97
C ASN A 31 3.40 -0.35 38.35
N LEU A 32 2.11 -0.64 38.07
CA LEU A 32 1.52 -1.96 38.35
C LEU A 32 2.07 -3.08 37.47
N ALA A 33 2.64 -2.75 36.33
CA ALA A 33 3.30 -3.72 35.44
C ALA A 33 4.78 -3.98 35.83
N GLY A 34 5.29 -3.34 36.92
CA GLY A 34 6.64 -3.50 37.42
C GLY A 34 7.71 -2.63 36.74
N GLU A 35 7.33 -1.78 35.78
CA GLU A 35 8.24 -0.88 35.07
C GLU A 35 8.53 0.37 35.89
N THR A 36 9.78 0.87 35.82
CA THR A 36 10.18 2.15 36.42
C THR A 36 9.61 3.30 35.59
N CYS A 37 8.98 4.27 36.27
CA CYS A 37 8.39 5.46 35.65
C CYS A 37 9.13 6.73 36.03
N LYS A 38 9.17 7.71 35.13
CA LYS A 38 9.77 9.02 35.33
C LYS A 38 8.83 10.13 34.89
N SER A 39 8.79 11.25 35.60
CA SER A 39 8.11 12.44 35.10
C SER A 39 9.11 13.38 34.40
N SER A 40 8.66 14.10 33.40
CA SER A 40 9.40 15.13 32.69
C SER A 40 8.61 16.43 32.64
N GLY A 41 9.28 17.53 32.97
CA GLY A 41 8.70 18.87 33.03
C GLY A 41 8.20 19.25 34.42
N ALA A 42 8.10 20.56 34.68
CA ALA A 42 7.45 21.09 35.88
C ALA A 42 5.98 21.33 35.59
N ILE A 43 5.11 20.99 36.53
CA ILE A 43 3.69 21.31 36.42
C ILE A 43 3.49 22.83 36.54
N SER A 44 2.87 23.44 35.55
CA SER A 44 2.39 24.81 35.59
C SER A 44 0.97 24.91 35.01
N ALA A 45 0.29 26.03 35.26
CA ALA A 45 -0.99 26.28 34.66
C ALA A 45 -0.83 26.35 33.12
N GLY A 46 -1.39 25.36 32.41
CA GLY A 46 -1.31 25.22 30.95
C GLY A 46 -0.15 24.36 30.43
N ALA A 47 0.78 23.87 31.27
CA ALA A 47 1.83 22.92 30.87
C ALA A 47 1.87 21.69 31.81
N PRO A 48 1.41 20.53 31.39
CA PRO A 48 1.44 19.32 32.19
C PRO A 48 2.85 18.71 32.28
N ALA A 49 3.16 18.01 33.37
CA ALA A 49 4.29 17.09 33.42
C ALA A 49 3.90 15.77 32.78
N THR A 50 4.72 15.23 31.89
CA THR A 50 4.46 13.93 31.22
C THR A 50 5.10 12.78 32.00
N ILE A 51 4.51 11.59 31.92
CA ILE A 51 4.99 10.38 32.60
C ILE A 51 5.30 9.32 31.56
N THR A 52 6.56 8.84 31.55
CA THR A 52 7.02 7.71 30.71
C THR A 52 7.41 6.53 31.60
N CYS A 53 7.22 5.31 31.14
CA CYS A 53 7.55 4.07 31.89
C CYS A 53 8.25 3.04 31.00
N GLY A 54 9.15 2.27 31.61
CA GLY A 54 9.88 1.22 30.90
C GLY A 54 10.87 1.77 29.89
N SER A 55 10.94 1.16 28.73
CA SER A 55 11.77 1.57 27.59
C SER A 55 11.06 2.54 26.63
N SER A 56 9.76 2.82 26.85
CA SER A 56 8.99 3.72 25.97
C SER A 56 9.45 5.18 26.11
N THR A 57 9.59 5.87 24.99
CA THR A 57 9.76 7.32 24.90
C THR A 57 8.41 8.04 24.85
N GLU A 58 7.32 7.30 24.61
CA GLU A 58 5.97 7.84 24.53
C GLU A 58 5.37 8.04 25.92
N PRO A 59 4.72 9.21 26.17
CA PRO A 59 4.04 9.44 27.43
C PRO A 59 2.86 8.51 27.62
N ALA A 60 2.86 7.73 28.70
CA ALA A 60 1.74 6.87 29.10
C ALA A 60 0.78 7.59 30.04
N GLY A 61 1.16 8.75 30.57
CA GLY A 61 0.35 9.58 31.44
C GLY A 61 0.88 11.01 31.57
N GLN A 62 0.13 11.84 32.29
CA GLN A 62 0.50 13.23 32.58
C GLN A 62 -0.13 13.73 33.88
N THR A 63 0.45 14.76 34.47
CA THR A 63 -0.07 15.45 35.64
C THR A 63 -0.25 16.94 35.35
N SER A 64 -1.43 17.48 35.66
CA SER A 64 -1.83 18.87 35.40
C SER A 64 -2.27 19.57 36.69
N VAL A 65 -2.18 20.89 36.72
CA VAL A 65 -2.65 21.73 37.85
C VAL A 65 -3.73 22.70 37.39
N PHE A 66 -4.75 22.84 38.20
CA PHE A 66 -5.88 23.75 38.00
C PHE A 66 -5.96 24.71 39.22
N PRO A 67 -5.60 25.98 39.08
CA PRO A 67 -5.74 26.95 40.17
C PRO A 67 -7.22 27.14 40.56
N LEU A 68 -7.51 27.04 41.84
CA LEU A 68 -8.83 27.27 42.40
C LEU A 68 -9.02 28.75 42.72
N GLY A 69 -9.91 29.40 42.02
CA GLY A 69 -10.19 30.81 42.14
C GLY A 69 -11.26 31.13 43.20
N LYS A 70 -11.61 32.44 43.36
CA LYS A 70 -12.67 32.93 44.26
C LYS A 70 -14.04 32.38 43.93
N SER A 71 -14.26 31.88 42.73
CA SER A 71 -15.52 31.23 42.27
C SER A 71 -15.65 29.79 42.76
N THR A 72 -14.62 29.20 43.38
CA THR A 72 -14.71 27.83 43.92
C THR A 72 -15.65 27.81 45.13
N PRO A 73 -16.67 26.92 45.12
CA PRO A 73 -17.64 26.90 46.24
C PRO A 73 -16.99 26.64 47.59
N ALA A 74 -17.51 27.35 48.64
CA ALA A 74 -17.04 27.13 49.99
C ALA A 74 -17.77 25.97 50.69
N ASP A 75 -19.01 25.70 50.28
CA ASP A 75 -19.79 24.54 50.75
C ASP A 75 -19.11 23.21 50.36
N PRO A 76 -18.90 22.28 51.28
CA PRO A 76 -18.19 21.05 51.02
C PRO A 76 -18.79 20.17 49.90
N ALA A 77 -20.12 20.08 49.85
CA ALA A 77 -20.77 19.24 48.83
C ALA A 77 -20.71 19.87 47.44
N GLN A 78 -20.95 21.18 47.32
CA GLN A 78 -20.81 21.92 46.07
C GLN A 78 -19.35 21.97 45.62
N ARG A 79 -18.42 22.14 46.58
CA ARG A 79 -16.98 22.10 46.29
C ARG A 79 -16.58 20.74 45.70
N ARG A 80 -17.06 19.65 46.29
CA ARG A 80 -16.80 18.30 45.77
C ARG A 80 -17.30 18.13 44.34
N SER A 81 -18.55 18.53 44.08
CA SER A 81 -19.08 18.48 42.70
C SER A 81 -18.29 19.34 41.73
N TYR A 82 -17.79 20.51 42.13
CA TYR A 82 -16.94 21.34 41.31
C TYR A 82 -15.59 20.65 40.98
N LEU A 83 -14.95 20.01 41.94
CA LEU A 83 -13.71 19.26 41.74
C LEU A 83 -13.91 18.04 40.86
N GLU A 84 -15.06 17.40 40.89
CA GLU A 84 -15.43 16.27 40.05
C GLU A 84 -15.53 16.64 38.56
N VAL A 85 -15.91 17.89 38.27
CA VAL A 85 -15.85 18.43 36.88
C VAL A 85 -14.42 18.57 36.40
N LEU A 86 -13.51 19.01 37.27
CA LEU A 86 -12.06 19.08 36.92
C LEU A 86 -11.44 17.69 36.76
N LEU A 87 -12.02 16.65 37.38
CA LEU A 87 -11.60 15.25 37.27
C LEU A 87 -12.36 14.57 36.14
N THR A 88 -12.31 15.13 34.95
CA THR A 88 -12.91 14.53 33.76
C THR A 88 -12.07 14.77 32.51
N LEU A 89 -12.29 13.99 31.48
CA LEU A 89 -11.84 14.28 30.13
C LEU A 89 -13.00 14.94 29.35
N PRO A 90 -12.72 15.72 28.31
CA PRO A 90 -13.76 16.27 27.47
C PRO A 90 -14.73 15.17 27.02
N SER A 91 -16.02 15.45 27.08
CA SER A 91 -17.05 14.48 26.64
C SER A 91 -16.95 14.13 25.14
N SER A 92 -16.25 14.97 24.37
CA SER A 92 -15.81 14.69 23.00
C SER A 92 -14.87 13.50 22.90
N ASP A 93 -13.96 13.37 23.87
CA ASP A 93 -12.81 12.49 23.80
C ASP A 93 -13.01 11.17 24.55
N ALA A 94 -13.87 11.18 25.59
CA ALA A 94 -14.05 10.03 26.45
C ALA A 94 -15.44 9.92 27.10
N THR A 95 -15.82 8.69 27.42
CA THR A 95 -16.93 8.39 28.31
C THR A 95 -16.38 8.05 29.68
N CYS A 96 -16.81 8.79 30.74
CA CYS A 96 -16.26 8.65 32.08
C CYS A 96 -17.31 8.11 33.04
N ALA A 97 -16.93 7.19 33.93
CA ALA A 97 -17.73 6.73 35.05
C ALA A 97 -17.88 7.82 36.12
N THR A 98 -18.81 7.65 37.07
CA THR A 98 -18.91 8.52 38.24
C THR A 98 -17.64 8.46 39.07
N PRO A 99 -17.08 9.59 39.51
CA PRO A 99 -15.88 9.59 40.33
C PRO A 99 -16.12 9.02 41.73
N GLU A 100 -15.17 8.28 42.24
CA GLU A 100 -15.15 7.71 43.56
C GLU A 100 -14.09 8.39 44.43
N TRP A 101 -14.41 8.69 45.70
CA TRP A 101 -13.48 9.34 46.61
C TRP A 101 -12.91 8.36 47.64
N PHE A 102 -11.63 8.39 47.81
CA PHE A 102 -10.82 7.60 48.75
C PHE A 102 -10.06 8.58 49.68
N GLY A 103 -10.70 8.98 50.77
CA GLY A 103 -10.21 10.07 51.64
C GLY A 103 -10.20 11.39 50.87
N HIS A 104 -9.02 12.00 50.74
CA HIS A 104 -8.82 13.26 50.01
C HIS A 104 -8.49 13.09 48.51
N GLN A 105 -8.43 11.86 48.03
CA GLN A 105 -8.12 11.55 46.63
C GLN A 105 -9.37 11.03 45.90
N ALA A 106 -9.59 11.52 44.70
CA ALA A 106 -10.64 11.02 43.81
C ALA A 106 -10.07 10.16 42.71
N LEU A 107 -10.78 9.10 42.33
CA LEU A 107 -10.54 8.27 41.17
C LEU A 107 -11.69 8.32 40.18
N ARG A 108 -11.40 8.47 38.93
CA ARG A 108 -12.38 8.35 37.86
C ARG A 108 -11.80 7.48 36.76
N ILE A 109 -12.58 6.55 36.23
CA ILE A 109 -12.22 5.71 35.10
C ILE A 109 -12.98 6.22 33.88
N CYS A 110 -12.24 6.48 32.81
CA CYS A 110 -12.78 6.91 31.52
C CYS A 110 -12.38 5.92 30.42
N THR A 111 -13.20 5.82 29.39
CA THR A 111 -12.89 5.06 28.16
C THR A 111 -12.78 6.05 27.01
N LEU A 112 -11.66 6.05 26.29
CA LEU A 112 -11.45 6.93 25.15
C LEU A 112 -12.38 6.52 24.00
N LYS A 113 -13.01 7.48 23.35
CA LYS A 113 -13.88 7.23 22.20
C LYS A 113 -13.10 6.87 20.94
N SER A 114 -11.88 7.39 20.82
CA SER A 114 -11.05 7.18 19.63
C SER A 114 -10.58 5.75 19.43
N ASN A 115 -10.44 4.97 20.51
CA ASN A 115 -9.85 3.63 20.49
C ASN A 115 -10.30 2.73 21.64
N SER A 116 -11.32 3.12 22.38
CA SER A 116 -11.87 2.42 23.57
C SER A 116 -10.84 2.05 24.66
N TRP A 117 -9.66 2.65 24.65
CA TRP A 117 -8.65 2.43 25.68
C TRP A 117 -9.07 3.07 27.01
N PRO A 118 -8.93 2.34 28.13
CA PRO A 118 -9.24 2.89 29.44
C PRO A 118 -8.19 3.91 29.90
N ARG A 119 -8.67 4.93 30.58
CA ARG A 119 -7.86 5.94 31.26
C ARG A 119 -8.27 6.02 32.72
N VAL A 120 -7.29 6.14 33.60
CA VAL A 120 -7.55 6.51 34.98
C VAL A 120 -7.19 7.97 35.18
N LEU A 121 -8.09 8.66 35.89
CA LEU A 121 -7.84 10.00 36.40
C LEU A 121 -7.83 9.94 37.92
N ILE A 122 -6.80 10.51 38.53
CA ILE A 122 -6.77 10.73 39.97
C ILE A 122 -6.68 12.22 40.25
N GLY A 123 -7.31 12.68 41.29
CA GLY A 123 -7.29 14.11 41.63
C GLY A 123 -7.17 14.33 43.11
N GLN A 124 -6.48 15.42 43.48
CA GLN A 124 -6.36 15.86 44.88
C GLN A 124 -6.24 17.37 44.92
N GLU A 125 -6.94 17.97 45.89
CA GLU A 125 -6.82 19.37 46.22
C GLU A 125 -5.67 19.58 47.20
N SER A 126 -4.85 20.62 46.97
CA SER A 126 -3.82 21.08 47.89
C SER A 126 -3.45 22.55 47.64
N ALA A 127 -3.22 23.32 48.70
CA ALA A 127 -2.72 24.70 48.66
C ALA A 127 -3.43 25.60 47.64
N GLY A 128 -4.77 25.51 47.54
CA GLY A 128 -5.57 26.36 46.64
C GLY A 128 -5.52 25.92 45.16
N ASN A 129 -5.01 24.74 44.87
CA ASN A 129 -5.00 24.15 43.54
C ASN A 129 -5.64 22.77 43.55
N PHE A 130 -6.17 22.35 42.40
CA PHE A 130 -6.54 20.97 42.13
C PHE A 130 -5.54 20.35 41.18
N TYR A 131 -4.94 19.25 41.59
CA TYR A 131 -3.97 18.50 40.80
C TYR A 131 -4.64 17.28 40.24
N ARG A 132 -4.49 17.04 38.92
CA ARG A 132 -5.05 15.89 38.21
C ARG A 132 -3.96 15.10 37.53
N GLY A 133 -3.79 13.84 37.89
CA GLY A 133 -3.02 12.85 37.15
C GLY A 133 -3.93 12.06 36.25
N GLN A 134 -3.53 11.81 35.00
CA GLN A 134 -4.26 10.94 34.06
C GLN A 134 -3.29 10.03 33.29
N GLY A 135 -3.70 8.80 33.02
CA GLY A 135 -2.87 7.85 32.31
C GLY A 135 -3.54 6.49 32.09
N ILE A 136 -2.79 5.53 31.56
CA ILE A 136 -3.25 4.14 31.50
C ILE A 136 -3.39 3.56 32.91
N PRO A 137 -4.29 2.57 33.14
CA PRO A 137 -4.59 2.07 34.50
C PRO A 137 -3.37 1.57 35.27
N SER A 138 -2.39 0.97 34.64
CA SER A 138 -1.17 0.51 35.29
C SER A 138 -0.32 1.63 35.91
N LEU A 139 -0.51 2.86 35.46
CA LEU A 139 0.22 4.03 35.99
C LEU A 139 -0.33 4.52 37.33
N LEU A 140 -1.42 3.98 37.86
CA LEU A 140 -2.05 4.52 39.07
C LEU A 140 -1.06 4.82 40.22
N PRO A 141 -0.09 3.92 40.56
CA PRO A 141 0.91 4.25 41.58
C PRO A 141 1.84 5.39 41.17
N ALA A 142 2.24 5.47 39.90
CA ALA A 142 3.10 6.52 39.38
C ALA A 142 2.41 7.89 39.35
N LEU A 143 1.12 7.89 38.95
CA LEU A 143 0.27 9.08 38.98
C LEU A 143 0.14 9.64 40.40
N GLN A 144 -0.11 8.78 41.40
CA GLN A 144 -0.20 9.20 42.78
C GLN A 144 1.13 9.83 43.29
N ARG A 145 2.25 9.20 42.93
CA ARG A 145 3.60 9.75 43.30
C ARG A 145 3.90 11.04 42.52
N SER A 146 3.48 11.17 41.28
CA SER A 146 3.64 12.41 40.53
C SER A 146 2.84 13.57 41.18
N LEU A 147 1.62 13.34 41.71
CA LEU A 147 0.90 14.36 42.47
C LEU A 147 1.70 14.80 43.70
N ALA A 148 2.39 13.88 44.38
CA ALA A 148 3.19 14.19 45.55
C ALA A 148 4.48 14.95 45.18
N VAL A 149 5.19 14.53 44.18
CA VAL A 149 6.52 15.07 43.78
C VAL A 149 6.32 16.35 42.98
N ASP A 150 5.61 16.28 41.86
CA ASP A 150 5.45 17.38 40.92
C ASP A 150 4.42 18.41 41.44
N GLY A 151 3.39 17.96 42.17
CA GLY A 151 2.37 18.81 42.79
C GLY A 151 2.74 19.33 44.16
N HIS A 152 3.90 18.97 44.72
CA HIS A 152 4.31 19.33 46.06
C HIS A 152 3.26 19.06 47.16
N ILE A 153 2.53 17.94 47.00
CA ILE A 153 1.45 17.56 47.91
C ILE A 153 2.03 16.69 49.03
N ALA A 154 1.92 17.15 50.27
CA ALA A 154 2.28 16.32 51.41
C ALA A 154 1.19 15.25 51.63
N ILE A 155 1.46 14.01 51.17
CA ILE A 155 0.60 12.86 51.38
C ILE A 155 1.18 12.00 52.48
N SER A 156 0.35 11.67 53.52
CA SER A 156 0.76 10.72 54.55
C SER A 156 0.97 9.34 53.87
N ALA A 157 2.07 8.68 54.20
CA ALA A 157 2.38 7.38 53.56
C ALA A 157 1.33 6.30 53.84
N VAL A 158 0.71 6.33 54.97
CA VAL A 158 -0.35 5.36 55.41
C VAL A 158 -1.64 5.61 54.63
N ASP A 159 -2.09 6.85 54.55
CA ASP A 159 -3.34 7.22 53.85
C ASP A 159 -3.20 7.00 52.34
N SER A 160 -2.00 7.26 51.81
CA SER A 160 -1.68 7.05 50.42
C SER A 160 -1.72 5.57 50.02
N ALA A 161 -1.16 4.66 50.85
CA ALA A 161 -1.12 3.22 50.60
C ALA A 161 -2.53 2.59 50.66
N ALA A 162 -3.35 3.00 51.62
CA ALA A 162 -4.74 2.56 51.78
C ALA A 162 -5.61 3.00 50.62
N ALA A 163 -5.54 4.27 50.24
CA ALA A 163 -6.24 4.81 49.07
C ALA A 163 -5.80 4.11 47.77
N LEU A 164 -4.51 3.90 47.59
CA LEU A 164 -3.98 3.23 46.41
C LEU A 164 -4.49 1.78 46.29
N SER A 165 -4.46 1.04 47.39
CA SER A 165 -4.98 -0.34 47.45
C SER A 165 -6.46 -0.42 47.09
N ALA A 166 -7.28 0.51 47.65
CA ALA A 166 -8.68 0.58 47.36
C ALA A 166 -8.99 0.99 45.90
N MET A 167 -8.23 1.92 45.36
CA MET A 167 -8.32 2.31 43.93
C MET A 167 -7.90 1.16 43.02
N GLN A 168 -6.85 0.43 43.31
CA GLN A 168 -6.39 -0.71 42.52
C GLN A 168 -7.45 -1.81 42.43
N ALA A 169 -8.18 -2.07 43.52
CA ALA A 169 -9.27 -3.04 43.56
C ALA A 169 -10.44 -2.70 42.60
N LYS A 170 -10.51 -1.46 42.10
CA LYS A 170 -11.50 -1.03 41.09
C LYS A 170 -11.06 -1.25 39.65
N LEU A 171 -9.80 -1.56 39.44
CA LEU A 171 -9.26 -1.80 38.10
C LEU A 171 -9.43 -3.27 37.69
N PRO A 172 -9.87 -3.56 36.43
CA PRO A 172 -9.81 -4.90 35.89
C PRO A 172 -8.37 -5.44 35.86
N ASN A 173 -8.15 -6.67 36.33
CA ASN A 173 -6.82 -7.24 36.54
C ASN A 173 -5.93 -7.27 35.27
N ASN A 174 -6.52 -7.57 34.12
CA ASN A 174 -5.79 -7.62 32.83
C ASN A 174 -5.33 -6.23 32.38
N ILE A 175 -6.14 -5.21 32.59
CA ILE A 175 -5.87 -3.81 32.20
C ILE A 175 -4.87 -3.15 33.17
N ALA A 176 -4.93 -3.50 34.45
CA ALA A 176 -3.98 -3.03 35.44
C ALA A 176 -2.53 -3.46 35.15
N GLN A 177 -2.32 -4.52 34.37
CA GLN A 177 -1.01 -5.05 33.99
C GLN A 177 -0.48 -4.54 32.63
N ALA A 178 -1.25 -3.69 31.91
CA ALA A 178 -0.78 -3.10 30.66
C ALA A 178 0.49 -2.26 30.90
N SER A 179 1.63 -2.68 30.35
CA SER A 179 2.90 -1.96 30.52
C SER A 179 2.92 -0.63 29.76
N GLY A 180 3.70 0.33 30.25
CA GLY A 180 3.95 1.58 29.54
C GLY A 180 4.67 1.34 28.23
N THR A 181 5.56 0.35 28.17
CA THR A 181 6.23 -0.09 26.95
C THR A 181 5.22 -0.63 25.93
N SER A 182 4.35 -1.57 26.32
CA SER A 182 3.30 -2.11 25.41
C SER A 182 2.35 -1.02 24.91
N TYR A 183 1.98 -0.06 25.77
CA TYR A 183 1.16 1.06 25.35
C TYR A 183 1.91 2.00 24.38
N GLY A 184 3.20 2.23 24.63
CA GLY A 184 4.07 3.03 23.75
C GLY A 184 4.23 2.39 22.38
N ASP A 185 4.44 1.07 22.32
CA ASP A 185 4.55 0.30 21.08
C ASP A 185 3.23 0.34 20.30
N TYR A 186 2.10 0.08 20.97
CA TYR A 186 0.77 0.24 20.40
C TYR A 186 0.56 1.63 19.79
N LYS A 187 0.87 2.68 20.54
CA LYS A 187 0.66 4.06 20.09
C LYS A 187 1.51 4.38 18.86
N LYS A 188 2.77 3.96 18.85
CA LYS A 188 3.66 4.11 17.68
C LYS A 188 3.11 3.36 16.45
N SER A 189 2.65 2.12 16.64
CA SER A 189 2.10 1.31 15.56
C SER A 189 0.83 1.95 14.99
N ILE A 190 -0.11 2.41 15.83
CA ILE A 190 -1.33 3.09 15.36
C ILE A 190 -1.02 4.39 14.62
N GLU A 191 -0.08 5.19 15.12
CA GLU A 191 0.32 6.44 14.48
C GLU A 191 1.01 6.17 13.13
N ALA A 192 1.93 5.19 13.09
CA ALA A 192 2.58 4.77 11.87
C ALA A 192 1.59 4.19 10.85
N ALA A 193 0.61 3.39 11.30
CA ALA A 193 -0.44 2.84 10.46
C ALA A 193 -1.29 3.95 9.81
N ARG A 194 -1.70 4.94 10.58
CA ARG A 194 -2.48 6.08 10.09
C ARG A 194 -1.71 6.93 9.10
N LEU A 195 -0.43 7.21 9.38
CA LEU A 195 0.45 7.96 8.47
C LEU A 195 0.68 7.20 7.17
N ALA A 196 0.90 5.89 7.25
CA ALA A 196 1.07 5.03 6.09
C ALA A 196 -0.22 4.96 5.24
N GLY A 197 -1.38 4.80 5.88
CA GLY A 197 -2.68 4.80 5.20
C GLY A 197 -2.99 6.13 4.52
N ALA A 198 -2.66 7.26 5.17
CA ALA A 198 -2.82 8.60 4.59
C ALA A 198 -1.89 8.85 3.39
N ALA A 199 -0.78 8.12 3.30
CA ALA A 199 0.15 8.14 2.18
C ALA A 199 -0.13 7.05 1.12
N ASP A 200 -1.31 6.41 1.17
CA ASP A 200 -1.72 5.28 0.32
C ASP A 200 -0.77 4.07 0.37
N ASN A 201 0.08 4.00 1.40
CA ASN A 201 0.94 2.85 1.67
C ASN A 201 0.21 1.82 2.53
N TYR A 202 -0.80 1.19 1.94
CA TYR A 202 -1.72 0.29 2.63
C TYR A 202 -1.03 -0.96 3.19
N ALA A 203 0.02 -1.45 2.55
CA ALA A 203 0.79 -2.59 3.04
C ALA A 203 1.54 -2.25 4.34
N SER A 204 2.17 -1.08 4.42
CA SER A 204 2.79 -0.61 5.66
C SER A 204 1.74 -0.30 6.74
N ALA A 205 0.61 0.29 6.37
CA ALA A 205 -0.49 0.52 7.29
C ALA A 205 -1.02 -0.79 7.88
N GLU A 206 -1.23 -1.80 7.05
CA GLU A 206 -1.64 -3.15 7.46
C GLU A 206 -0.68 -3.74 8.49
N SER A 207 0.63 -3.73 8.19
CA SER A 207 1.65 -4.26 9.10
C SER A 207 1.53 -3.62 10.49
N HIS A 208 1.50 -2.31 10.56
CA HIS A 208 1.40 -1.58 11.80
C HIS A 208 0.05 -1.79 12.53
N TYR A 209 -1.07 -1.94 11.81
CA TYR A 209 -2.35 -2.32 12.44
C TYR A 209 -2.31 -3.73 13.02
N ARG A 210 -1.60 -4.68 12.38
CA ARG A 210 -1.42 -6.03 12.93
C ARG A 210 -0.58 -6.02 14.20
N ASP A 211 0.47 -5.22 14.26
CA ASP A 211 1.29 -5.05 15.47
C ASP A 211 0.45 -4.49 16.63
N ALA A 212 -0.34 -3.45 16.36
CA ALA A 212 -1.25 -2.87 17.34
C ALA A 212 -2.29 -3.88 17.83
N LEU A 213 -2.91 -4.62 16.90
CA LEU A 213 -3.90 -5.66 17.17
C LEU A 213 -3.33 -6.79 18.06
N ALA A 214 -2.08 -7.20 17.86
CA ALA A 214 -1.42 -8.21 18.69
C ALA A 214 -1.29 -7.76 20.14
N VAL A 215 -0.95 -6.50 20.37
CA VAL A 215 -0.92 -5.90 21.72
C VAL A 215 -2.31 -5.88 22.34
N GLU A 216 -3.32 -5.44 21.59
CA GLU A 216 -4.70 -5.35 22.07
C GLU A 216 -5.32 -6.71 22.41
N GLN A 217 -5.12 -7.73 21.58
CA GLN A 217 -5.62 -9.08 21.84
C GLN A 217 -5.02 -9.67 23.13
N LYS A 218 -3.75 -9.40 23.38
CA LYS A 218 -3.06 -9.83 24.60
C LYS A 218 -3.60 -9.12 25.85
N LEU A 219 -3.93 -7.83 25.75
CA LEU A 219 -4.33 -7.02 26.89
C LEU A 219 -5.84 -7.09 27.16
N PHE A 220 -6.66 -7.05 26.13
CA PHE A 220 -8.13 -6.91 26.26
C PHE A 220 -8.88 -8.20 25.90
N GLY A 221 -8.18 -9.20 25.33
CA GLY A 221 -8.77 -10.44 24.82
C GLY A 221 -9.34 -10.28 23.40
N PRO A 222 -9.53 -11.42 22.69
CA PRO A 222 -9.82 -11.43 21.24
C PRO A 222 -11.21 -10.87 20.88
N ASN A 223 -12.13 -10.75 21.83
CA ASN A 223 -13.51 -10.33 21.60
C ASN A 223 -13.84 -8.98 22.27
N SER A 224 -12.84 -8.18 22.59
CA SER A 224 -13.06 -6.85 23.14
C SER A 224 -13.39 -5.85 22.03
N ILE A 225 -14.13 -4.79 22.40
CA ILE A 225 -14.50 -3.70 21.47
C ILE A 225 -13.25 -3.05 20.86
N VAL A 226 -12.15 -2.92 21.60
CA VAL A 226 -10.86 -2.40 21.14
C VAL A 226 -10.36 -3.24 19.96
N VAL A 227 -10.38 -4.56 20.10
CA VAL A 227 -9.98 -5.50 19.04
C VAL A 227 -10.93 -5.42 17.85
N GLY A 228 -12.26 -5.26 18.09
CA GLY A 228 -13.24 -5.08 17.02
C GLY A 228 -12.96 -3.83 16.17
N GLN A 229 -12.61 -2.73 16.79
CA GLN A 229 -12.27 -1.48 16.11
C GLN A 229 -10.96 -1.63 15.29
N SER A 230 -9.92 -2.22 15.87
CA SER A 230 -8.66 -2.43 15.13
C SER A 230 -8.78 -3.44 13.98
N LEU A 231 -9.65 -4.46 14.13
CA LEU A 231 -9.99 -5.36 13.03
C LEU A 231 -10.69 -4.63 11.88
N THR A 232 -11.55 -3.67 12.19
CA THR A 232 -12.25 -2.84 11.19
C THR A 232 -11.25 -1.96 10.41
N GLU A 233 -10.34 -1.29 11.13
CA GLU A 233 -9.28 -0.49 10.52
C GLU A 233 -8.36 -1.34 9.62
N LEU A 234 -7.93 -2.50 10.12
CA LEU A 234 -7.11 -3.45 9.37
C LEU A 234 -7.83 -3.97 8.13
N ALA A 235 -9.11 -4.32 8.24
CA ALA A 235 -9.90 -4.84 7.12
C ALA A 235 -9.94 -3.87 5.94
N LEU A 236 -10.10 -2.57 6.21
CA LEU A 236 -10.08 -1.55 5.15
C LEU A 236 -8.70 -1.47 4.48
N GLN A 237 -7.60 -1.56 5.24
CA GLN A 237 -6.26 -1.54 4.62
C GLN A 237 -6.03 -2.74 3.71
N VAL A 238 -6.54 -3.91 4.08
CA VAL A 238 -6.50 -5.13 3.27
C VAL A 238 -7.38 -4.99 2.02
N SER A 239 -8.59 -4.42 2.18
CA SER A 239 -9.49 -4.11 1.06
C SER A 239 -8.86 -3.14 0.04
N ASN A 240 -8.19 -2.09 0.52
CA ASN A 240 -7.51 -1.11 -0.32
C ASN A 240 -6.38 -1.74 -1.17
N GLN A 241 -5.88 -2.91 -0.76
CA GLN A 241 -4.92 -3.70 -1.53
C GLN A 241 -5.59 -4.69 -2.50
N GLY A 242 -6.92 -4.70 -2.62
CA GLY A 242 -7.67 -5.62 -3.48
C GLY A 242 -7.82 -7.04 -2.91
N ARG A 243 -7.43 -7.30 -1.67
CA ARG A 243 -7.52 -8.60 -0.99
C ARG A 243 -8.90 -8.78 -0.33
N PHE A 244 -9.96 -8.76 -1.14
CA PHE A 244 -11.34 -8.66 -0.66
C PHE A 244 -11.81 -9.85 0.17
N ALA A 245 -11.40 -11.07 -0.16
CA ALA A 245 -11.77 -12.26 0.61
C ALA A 245 -11.21 -12.20 2.05
N GLU A 246 -9.98 -11.73 2.22
CA GLU A 246 -9.36 -11.54 3.53
C GLU A 246 -9.98 -10.36 4.28
N ALA A 247 -10.23 -9.24 3.60
CA ALA A 247 -10.93 -8.10 4.18
C ALA A 247 -12.32 -8.51 4.71
N ALA A 248 -13.08 -9.28 3.92
CA ALA A 248 -14.38 -9.81 4.32
C ALA A 248 -14.27 -10.71 5.58
N ALA A 249 -13.24 -11.57 5.68
CA ALA A 249 -13.00 -12.38 6.87
C ALA A 249 -12.71 -11.53 8.12
N LEU A 250 -11.96 -10.45 7.98
CA LEU A 250 -11.67 -9.51 9.07
C LEU A 250 -12.92 -8.73 9.49
N PHE A 251 -13.71 -8.22 8.54
CA PHE A 251 -15.00 -7.57 8.81
C PHE A 251 -15.98 -8.54 9.47
N HIS A 252 -16.08 -9.76 8.99
CA HIS A 252 -16.93 -10.80 9.59
C HIS A 252 -16.53 -11.11 11.03
N ARG A 253 -15.26 -11.05 11.37
CA ARG A 253 -14.76 -11.21 12.73
C ARG A 253 -15.04 -9.97 13.58
N ALA A 254 -14.94 -8.77 13.04
CA ALA A 254 -15.21 -7.50 13.75
C ALA A 254 -16.71 -7.31 14.06
N GLY A 255 -17.59 -7.65 13.09
CA GLY A 255 -19.03 -7.38 13.14
C GLY A 255 -19.72 -7.79 14.45
N PRO A 256 -19.67 -9.08 14.87
CA PRO A 256 -20.31 -9.53 16.12
C PRO A 256 -19.78 -8.80 17.36
N ILE A 257 -18.53 -8.37 17.38
CA ILE A 257 -17.93 -7.63 18.50
C ILE A 257 -18.49 -6.22 18.54
N ILE A 258 -18.58 -5.54 17.40
CA ILE A 258 -19.09 -4.18 17.28
C ILE A 258 -20.60 -4.14 17.55
N GLU A 259 -21.37 -5.05 16.95
CA GLU A 259 -22.82 -5.15 17.14
C GLU A 259 -23.22 -5.52 18.57
N GLY A 260 -22.42 -6.33 19.25
CA GLY A 260 -22.61 -6.70 20.64
C GLY A 260 -22.29 -5.58 21.64
N SER A 261 -21.71 -4.47 21.18
CA SER A 261 -21.39 -3.31 21.99
C SER A 261 -22.51 -2.25 21.94
N ALA A 262 -22.59 -1.41 22.98
CA ALA A 262 -23.47 -0.23 22.99
C ALA A 262 -22.79 1.01 22.37
N ASP A 263 -21.65 0.83 21.68
CA ASP A 263 -20.85 1.90 21.12
C ASP A 263 -21.33 2.26 19.70
N ASN A 264 -22.21 3.22 19.60
CA ASN A 264 -22.73 3.71 18.32
C ASN A 264 -21.66 4.36 17.43
N ASP A 265 -20.58 4.88 18.02
CA ASP A 265 -19.47 5.44 17.27
C ASP A 265 -18.67 4.34 16.53
N ALA A 266 -18.34 3.28 17.26
CA ALA A 266 -17.70 2.11 16.66
C ALA A 266 -18.55 1.48 15.55
N ARG A 267 -19.90 1.46 15.76
CA ARG A 267 -20.84 0.95 14.76
C ARG A 267 -20.87 1.82 13.50
N ALA A 268 -21.00 3.14 13.65
CA ALA A 268 -21.01 4.05 12.51
C ALA A 268 -19.70 3.93 11.69
N ARG A 269 -18.55 3.81 12.36
CA ARG A 269 -17.26 3.61 11.70
C ARG A 269 -17.18 2.27 10.97
N TYR A 270 -17.67 1.21 11.58
CA TYR A 270 -17.73 -0.11 10.96
C TYR A 270 -18.59 -0.09 9.69
N ASP A 271 -19.78 0.48 9.73
CA ASP A 271 -20.67 0.60 8.57
C ASP A 271 -20.04 1.50 7.48
N SER A 272 -19.37 2.60 7.86
CA SER A 272 -18.65 3.47 6.93
C SER A 272 -17.52 2.72 6.21
N TYR A 273 -16.78 1.85 6.91
CA TYR A 273 -15.69 1.07 6.31
C TYR A 273 -16.20 -0.10 5.45
N LEU A 274 -17.33 -0.69 5.79
CA LEU A 274 -18.03 -1.62 4.88
C LEU A 274 -18.49 -0.92 3.59
N ALA A 275 -18.93 0.35 3.68
CA ALA A 275 -19.26 1.13 2.50
C ALA A 275 -18.04 1.33 1.58
N LEU A 276 -16.88 1.60 2.17
CA LEU A 276 -15.64 1.76 1.42
C LEU A 276 -15.13 0.43 0.81
N ASP A 277 -15.23 -0.68 1.56
CA ASP A 277 -14.90 -2.01 1.05
C ASP A 277 -15.80 -2.40 -0.13
N ALA A 278 -17.10 -2.20 -0.01
CA ALA A 278 -18.04 -2.43 -1.11
C ALA A 278 -17.74 -1.52 -2.33
N ALA A 279 -17.34 -0.26 -2.07
CA ALA A 279 -16.94 0.66 -3.13
C ALA A 279 -15.64 0.22 -3.83
N ASN A 280 -14.66 -0.31 -3.09
CA ASN A 280 -13.44 -0.89 -3.65
C ASN A 280 -13.76 -2.07 -4.58
N GLN A 281 -14.77 -2.87 -4.21
CA GLN A 281 -15.30 -3.97 -5.02
C GLN A 281 -16.26 -3.50 -6.13
N ARG A 282 -16.52 -2.19 -6.25
CA ARG A 282 -17.47 -1.56 -7.19
C ARG A 282 -18.94 -1.98 -6.99
N HIS A 283 -19.27 -2.53 -5.84
CA HIS A 283 -20.64 -2.84 -5.43
C HIS A 283 -21.31 -1.57 -4.86
N TYR A 284 -21.50 -0.55 -5.71
CA TYR A 284 -21.93 0.79 -5.27
C TYR A 284 -23.31 0.84 -4.63
N ALA A 285 -24.22 -0.07 -4.97
CA ALA A 285 -25.53 -0.15 -4.34
C ALA A 285 -25.43 -0.61 -2.88
N ASP A 286 -24.60 -1.61 -2.60
CA ASP A 286 -24.33 -2.07 -1.24
C ASP A 286 -23.55 -1.01 -0.46
N ALA A 287 -22.57 -0.37 -1.09
CA ALA A 287 -21.81 0.72 -0.52
C ALA A 287 -22.73 1.88 -0.07
N LEU A 288 -23.70 2.27 -0.89
CA LEU A 288 -24.69 3.29 -0.52
C LEU A 288 -25.55 2.86 0.67
N ASN A 289 -25.95 1.59 0.73
CA ASN A 289 -26.74 1.07 1.83
C ASN A 289 -25.94 1.15 3.16
N PHE A 290 -24.69 0.71 3.17
CA PHE A 290 -23.81 0.80 4.34
C PHE A 290 -23.53 2.26 4.72
N ALA A 291 -23.28 3.15 3.76
CA ALA A 291 -23.07 4.57 4.05
C ALA A 291 -24.27 5.22 4.71
N ARG A 292 -25.49 4.89 4.27
CA ARG A 292 -26.74 5.33 4.93
C ARG A 292 -26.88 4.80 6.35
N GLN A 293 -26.47 3.56 6.61
CA GLN A 293 -26.45 2.99 7.96
C GLN A 293 -25.45 3.74 8.85
N ALA A 294 -24.25 4.03 8.36
CA ALA A 294 -23.25 4.83 9.07
C ALA A 294 -23.78 6.23 9.43
N THR A 295 -24.34 6.94 8.46
CA THR A 295 -24.95 8.27 8.67
C THR A 295 -26.08 8.23 9.70
N ALA A 296 -26.95 7.23 9.64
CA ALA A 296 -28.04 7.08 10.60
C ALA A 296 -27.55 6.79 12.02
N ALA A 297 -26.55 5.89 12.18
CA ALA A 297 -25.94 5.59 13.47
C ALA A 297 -25.27 6.83 14.08
N ARG A 298 -24.56 7.61 13.25
CA ARG A 298 -23.89 8.85 13.67
C ARG A 298 -24.91 9.90 14.15
N ARG A 299 -26.02 10.09 13.40
CA ARG A 299 -27.10 10.99 13.80
C ARG A 299 -27.76 10.56 15.13
N ALA A 300 -27.96 9.25 15.32
CA ALA A 300 -28.49 8.71 16.58
C ALA A 300 -27.56 9.00 17.77
N GLN A 301 -26.24 8.85 17.56
CA GLN A 301 -25.24 9.18 18.56
C GLN A 301 -25.26 10.66 18.93
N ILE A 302 -25.28 11.57 17.93
CA ILE A 302 -25.34 13.02 18.15
C ILE A 302 -26.63 13.40 18.92
N ALA A 303 -27.78 12.85 18.52
CA ALA A 303 -29.05 13.10 19.20
C ALA A 303 -29.03 12.62 20.66
N ALA A 304 -28.45 11.45 20.94
CA ALA A 304 -28.28 10.94 22.29
C ALA A 304 -27.38 11.83 23.16
N ALA A 305 -26.26 12.31 22.60
CA ALA A 305 -25.32 13.22 23.26
C ALA A 305 -26.01 14.58 23.58
N THR A 306 -26.75 15.13 22.61
CA THR A 306 -27.49 16.39 22.79
C THR A 306 -28.56 16.28 23.90
N LYS A 307 -29.31 15.17 23.94
CA LYS A 307 -30.30 14.89 24.97
C LYS A 307 -29.68 14.76 26.37
N ALA A 308 -28.53 14.10 26.46
CA ALA A 308 -27.77 13.97 27.71
C ALA A 308 -27.25 15.33 28.21
N ALA A 309 -26.80 16.21 27.30
CA ALA A 309 -26.39 17.57 27.67
C ALA A 309 -27.51 18.48 28.19
N GLN A 310 -28.71 18.30 27.69
CA GLN A 310 -29.89 19.10 28.14
C GLN A 310 -30.40 18.73 29.55
N GLY A 311 -30.00 17.58 30.10
CA GLY A 311 -30.55 17.05 31.34
C GLY A 311 -29.78 17.36 32.63
N THR A 312 -28.53 17.79 32.62
CA THR A 312 -27.69 17.76 33.81
C THR A 312 -26.66 18.89 33.98
N ASP A 313 -26.48 19.85 33.07
CA ASP A 313 -25.45 20.85 33.22
C ASP A 313 -25.80 22.23 32.63
N PRO A 314 -25.76 23.32 33.44
CA PRO A 314 -25.94 24.70 32.93
C PRO A 314 -24.72 25.16 32.08
N SER A 315 -23.62 24.44 32.06
CA SER A 315 -22.46 24.70 31.19
C SER A 315 -22.58 24.02 29.83
N GLY A 316 -23.80 23.55 29.45
CA GLY A 316 -24.21 22.96 28.22
C GLY A 316 -23.04 22.54 27.30
N GLY A 317 -22.50 21.34 27.52
CA GLY A 317 -21.47 20.82 26.64
C GLY A 317 -22.02 20.74 25.24
N ALA A 318 -21.61 21.65 24.39
CA ALA A 318 -21.89 21.59 22.96
C ALA A 318 -21.57 20.17 22.43
N VAL A 319 -22.46 19.62 21.62
CA VAL A 319 -22.11 18.42 20.81
C VAL A 319 -20.77 18.72 20.17
N SER A 320 -19.78 17.88 20.42
CA SER A 320 -18.42 18.24 20.04
C SER A 320 -18.31 18.36 18.51
N GLY A 321 -17.53 19.31 18.03
CA GLY A 321 -17.20 19.48 16.61
C GLY A 321 -16.62 18.22 15.96
N VAL A 322 -16.03 17.32 16.76
CA VAL A 322 -15.52 16.00 16.29
C VAL A 322 -16.68 15.13 15.81
N SER A 323 -17.77 14.99 16.57
CA SER A 323 -18.92 14.18 16.12
C SER A 323 -19.63 14.76 14.91
N GLN A 324 -19.66 16.10 14.77
CA GLN A 324 -20.20 16.77 13.58
C GLN A 324 -19.26 16.57 12.37
N GLY A 325 -17.96 16.65 12.59
CA GLY A 325 -16.98 16.37 11.54
C GLY A 325 -17.07 14.94 11.00
N GLU A 326 -17.23 13.96 11.88
CA GLU A 326 -17.44 12.56 11.47
C GLU A 326 -18.76 12.38 10.72
N LEU A 327 -19.84 13.06 11.11
CA LEU A 327 -21.09 13.07 10.35
C LEU A 327 -20.88 13.65 8.96
N SER A 328 -20.17 14.76 8.84
CA SER A 328 -19.84 15.34 7.54
C SER A 328 -19.04 14.37 6.66
N HIS A 329 -18.14 13.57 7.26
CA HIS A 329 -17.44 12.52 6.55
C HIS A 329 -18.39 11.44 6.02
N ASP A 330 -19.21 10.85 6.90
CA ASP A 330 -20.16 9.80 6.53
C ASP A 330 -21.13 10.29 5.45
N LEU A 331 -21.59 11.55 5.53
CA LEU A 331 -22.43 12.20 4.52
C LEU A 331 -21.72 12.36 3.17
N ARG A 332 -20.42 12.67 3.14
CA ARG A 332 -19.64 12.74 1.89
C ARG A 332 -19.50 11.36 1.25
N VAL A 333 -19.28 10.30 2.05
CA VAL A 333 -19.27 8.92 1.56
C VAL A 333 -20.64 8.57 0.98
N GLU A 334 -21.75 8.86 1.69
CA GLU A 334 -23.11 8.62 1.20
C GLU A 334 -23.35 9.37 -0.12
N ALA A 335 -22.98 10.64 -0.19
CA ALA A 335 -23.15 11.46 -1.40
C ALA A 335 -22.36 10.92 -2.57
N ALA A 336 -21.11 10.48 -2.35
CA ALA A 336 -20.29 9.90 -3.39
C ALA A 336 -20.86 8.57 -3.91
N MET A 337 -21.36 7.70 -3.04
CA MET A 337 -21.98 6.43 -3.43
C MET A 337 -23.32 6.66 -4.14
N ALA A 338 -24.14 7.59 -3.66
CA ALA A 338 -25.38 7.98 -4.33
C ALA A 338 -25.12 8.53 -5.74
N LEU A 339 -24.07 9.34 -5.91
CA LEU A 339 -23.64 9.83 -7.23
C LEU A 339 -23.26 8.67 -8.16
N ARG A 340 -22.55 7.64 -7.65
CA ARG A 340 -22.14 6.46 -8.43
C ARG A 340 -23.30 5.60 -8.91
N VAL A 341 -24.39 5.50 -8.13
CA VAL A 341 -25.59 4.77 -8.51
C VAL A 341 -26.59 5.64 -9.30
N GLY A 342 -26.31 6.92 -9.50
CA GLY A 342 -27.17 7.84 -10.23
C GLY A 342 -28.32 8.44 -9.40
N ASP A 343 -28.36 8.24 -8.08
CA ASP A 343 -29.32 8.88 -7.16
C ASP A 343 -28.87 10.32 -6.86
N LEU A 344 -29.02 11.20 -7.87
CA LEU A 344 -28.53 12.58 -7.83
C LEU A 344 -29.25 13.42 -6.76
N ALA A 345 -30.48 13.06 -6.38
CA ALA A 345 -31.24 13.78 -5.36
C ALA A 345 -30.65 13.51 -3.96
N SER A 346 -30.42 12.25 -3.61
CA SER A 346 -29.78 11.88 -2.35
C SER A 346 -28.34 12.36 -2.29
N ALA A 347 -27.58 12.21 -3.40
CA ALA A 347 -26.21 12.70 -3.50
C ALA A 347 -26.13 14.19 -3.15
N ARG A 348 -27.01 15.00 -3.73
CA ARG A 348 -27.05 16.45 -3.48
C ARG A 348 -27.41 16.78 -2.05
N ALA A 349 -28.46 16.15 -1.50
CA ALA A 349 -28.91 16.44 -0.14
C ALA A 349 -27.80 16.13 0.89
N ALA A 350 -27.14 14.97 0.76
CA ALA A 350 -26.05 14.58 1.66
C ALA A 350 -24.82 15.51 1.50
N ALA A 351 -24.46 15.88 0.28
CA ALA A 351 -23.32 16.77 0.03
C ALA A 351 -23.58 18.21 0.56
N GLU A 352 -24.80 18.74 0.40
CA GLU A 352 -25.18 20.06 0.91
C GLU A 352 -25.21 20.09 2.45
N GLU A 353 -25.70 19.02 3.11
CA GLU A 353 -25.65 18.90 4.56
C GLU A 353 -24.20 18.79 5.05
N ALA A 354 -23.35 18.00 4.38
CA ALA A 354 -21.93 17.92 4.69
C ALA A 354 -21.23 19.28 4.56
N LEU A 355 -21.53 20.03 3.48
CA LEU A 355 -20.98 21.38 3.27
C LEU A 355 -21.42 22.38 4.35
N TRP A 356 -22.71 22.31 4.76
CA TRP A 356 -23.21 23.14 5.83
C TRP A 356 -22.46 22.87 7.15
N ILE A 357 -22.28 21.60 7.52
CA ILE A 357 -21.53 21.23 8.73
C ILE A 357 -20.11 21.78 8.69
N VAL A 358 -19.36 21.57 7.60
CA VAL A 358 -17.98 22.04 7.49
C VAL A 358 -17.87 23.57 7.45
N SER A 359 -18.95 24.26 7.10
CA SER A 359 -18.95 25.72 7.02
C SER A 359 -19.31 26.39 8.34
N GLU A 360 -20.17 25.75 9.16
CA GLU A 360 -20.71 26.31 10.39
C GLU A 360 -19.99 25.84 11.66
N GLU A 361 -19.35 24.66 11.62
CA GLU A 361 -18.68 24.11 12.82
C GLU A 361 -17.23 24.63 12.94
N PRO A 362 -16.93 25.41 13.98
CA PRO A 362 -15.57 25.91 14.21
C PRO A 362 -14.57 24.79 14.42
N GLY A 363 -13.39 24.92 13.82
CA GLY A 363 -12.27 23.99 14.04
C GLY A 363 -12.27 22.76 13.13
N LEU A 364 -13.24 22.62 12.21
CA LEU A 364 -13.16 21.61 11.17
C LEU A 364 -12.17 22.06 10.07
N PRO A 365 -11.45 21.10 9.44
CA PRO A 365 -10.45 21.43 8.45
C PRO A 365 -11.04 22.07 7.20
N LEU A 366 -10.44 23.16 6.75
CA LEU A 366 -10.89 23.91 5.59
C LEU A 366 -10.88 23.08 4.29
N TRP A 367 -9.99 22.09 4.14
CA TRP A 367 -9.97 21.21 2.97
C TRP A 367 -11.14 20.23 2.89
N TRP A 368 -11.84 19.97 4.00
CA TRP A 368 -13.10 19.20 3.94
C TRP A 368 -14.15 19.98 3.15
N ARG A 369 -14.10 21.31 3.20
CA ARG A 369 -14.93 22.15 2.37
C ARG A 369 -14.57 22.02 0.89
N SER A 370 -13.28 22.01 0.55
CA SER A 370 -12.81 21.82 -0.83
C SER A 370 -13.32 20.52 -1.43
N ASP A 371 -13.10 19.39 -0.73
CA ASP A 371 -13.58 18.08 -1.18
C ASP A 371 -15.11 18.03 -1.36
N THR A 372 -15.85 18.68 -0.45
CA THR A 372 -17.32 18.69 -0.52
C THR A 372 -17.81 19.55 -1.67
N VAL A 373 -17.19 20.70 -1.91
CA VAL A 373 -17.50 21.60 -3.05
C VAL A 373 -17.18 20.88 -4.37
N ALA A 374 -16.04 20.17 -4.46
CA ALA A 374 -15.71 19.37 -5.63
C ALA A 374 -16.75 18.28 -5.91
N LEU A 375 -17.25 17.59 -4.86
CA LEU A 375 -18.31 16.60 -5.00
C LEU A 375 -19.62 17.23 -5.48
N ILE A 376 -20.00 18.41 -4.98
CA ILE A 376 -21.16 19.16 -5.46
C ILE A 376 -20.98 19.55 -6.93
N GLY A 377 -19.78 19.94 -7.34
CA GLY A 377 -19.43 20.20 -8.74
C GLY A 377 -19.68 19.00 -9.65
N GLN A 378 -19.24 17.79 -9.22
CA GLN A 378 -19.51 16.54 -9.94
C GLN A 378 -21.00 16.22 -10.02
N ILE A 379 -21.76 16.44 -8.94
CA ILE A 379 -23.22 16.28 -8.91
C ILE A 379 -23.88 17.27 -9.88
N ASN A 380 -23.44 18.54 -9.90
CA ASN A 380 -23.95 19.56 -10.82
C ASN A 380 -23.68 19.16 -12.28
N GLU A 381 -22.51 18.62 -12.58
CA GLU A 381 -22.18 18.11 -13.92
C GLU A 381 -23.15 17.02 -14.37
N GLN A 382 -23.39 16.01 -13.53
CA GLN A 382 -24.32 14.92 -13.86
C GLN A 382 -25.77 15.40 -13.96
N GLN A 383 -26.13 16.49 -13.28
CA GLN A 383 -27.42 17.16 -13.43
C GLN A 383 -27.52 18.07 -14.68
N GLY A 384 -26.46 18.15 -15.50
CA GLY A 384 -26.40 19.02 -16.67
C GLY A 384 -26.20 20.52 -16.35
N ARG A 385 -25.87 20.85 -15.10
CA ARG A 385 -25.61 22.24 -14.65
C ARG A 385 -24.15 22.63 -14.87
N VAL A 386 -23.72 22.62 -16.14
CA VAL A 386 -22.31 22.74 -16.53
C VAL A 386 -21.62 23.97 -15.95
N VAL A 387 -22.27 25.14 -15.98
CA VAL A 387 -21.68 26.38 -15.44
C VAL A 387 -21.48 26.34 -13.93
N ALA A 388 -22.44 25.78 -13.18
CA ALA A 388 -22.31 25.60 -11.75
C ALA A 388 -21.20 24.60 -11.42
N ALA A 389 -21.12 23.49 -12.17
CA ALA A 389 -20.08 22.47 -12.01
C ALA A 389 -18.68 23.06 -12.21
N GLU A 390 -18.48 23.88 -13.26
CA GLU A 390 -17.21 24.55 -13.51
C GLU A 390 -16.82 25.48 -12.37
N HIS A 391 -17.79 26.29 -11.89
CA HIS A 391 -17.58 27.19 -10.76
C HIS A 391 -17.11 26.44 -9.52
N ASP A 392 -17.87 25.41 -9.12
CA ASP A 392 -17.58 24.63 -7.92
C ASP A 392 -16.22 23.90 -8.01
N LEU A 393 -15.90 23.31 -9.16
CA LEU A 393 -14.62 22.63 -9.36
C LEU A 393 -13.42 23.59 -9.36
N ARG A 394 -13.60 24.82 -9.90
CA ARG A 394 -12.58 25.87 -9.81
C ARG A 394 -12.39 26.36 -8.39
N ASP A 395 -13.48 26.60 -7.66
CA ASP A 395 -13.43 27.02 -6.26
C ASP A 395 -12.69 25.98 -5.39
N ALA A 396 -12.99 24.71 -5.59
CA ALA A 396 -12.30 23.62 -4.89
C ALA A 396 -10.80 23.61 -5.22
N ARG A 397 -10.41 23.69 -6.50
CA ARG A 397 -9.02 23.79 -6.94
C ARG A 397 -8.30 25.00 -6.35
N ASP A 398 -8.94 26.19 -6.35
CA ASP A 398 -8.34 27.42 -5.85
C ASP A 398 -8.14 27.36 -4.33
N LEU A 399 -9.11 26.78 -3.62
CA LEU A 399 -9.01 26.54 -2.18
C LEU A 399 -7.88 25.58 -1.84
N ASP A 400 -7.76 24.44 -2.53
CA ASP A 400 -6.67 23.48 -2.31
C ASP A 400 -5.31 24.08 -2.63
N THR A 401 -5.22 24.88 -3.70
CA THR A 401 -3.97 25.57 -4.05
C THR A 401 -3.60 26.62 -3.00
N GLN A 402 -4.58 27.31 -2.45
CA GLN A 402 -4.36 28.31 -1.40
C GLN A 402 -3.89 27.67 -0.09
N ILE A 403 -4.48 26.52 0.29
CA ILE A 403 -4.17 25.82 1.56
C ILE A 403 -2.84 25.08 1.46
N PHE A 404 -2.62 24.35 0.38
CA PHE A 404 -1.57 23.35 0.28
C PHE A 404 -0.44 23.69 -0.70
N GLY A 405 -0.60 24.75 -1.51
CA GLY A 405 0.37 25.07 -2.57
C GLY A 405 0.45 23.97 -3.64
N GLU A 406 1.65 23.80 -4.25
CA GLU A 406 1.91 22.77 -5.28
C GLU A 406 2.13 21.38 -4.60
N THR A 407 1.06 20.76 -4.09
CA THR A 407 1.09 19.43 -3.42
C THR A 407 -0.04 18.53 -3.93
N ALA A 408 -0.14 17.30 -3.41
CA ALA A 408 -1.12 16.31 -3.85
C ALA A 408 -2.58 16.83 -3.91
N PRO A 409 -3.15 17.50 -2.89
CA PRO A 409 -4.51 18.02 -3.00
C PRO A 409 -4.71 18.96 -4.19
N ALA A 410 -3.77 19.88 -4.42
CA ALA A 410 -3.84 20.79 -5.57
C ALA A 410 -3.69 20.05 -6.91
N ALA A 411 -2.91 18.98 -6.98
CA ALA A 411 -2.82 18.16 -8.17
C ALA A 411 -4.14 17.44 -8.45
N LEU A 412 -4.74 16.80 -7.42
CA LEU A 412 -6.00 16.06 -7.56
C LEU A 412 -7.18 16.96 -7.94
N SER A 413 -7.29 18.15 -7.37
CA SER A 413 -8.33 19.09 -7.75
C SER A 413 -8.15 19.64 -9.18
N ASN A 414 -6.90 19.79 -9.66
CA ASN A 414 -6.62 20.08 -11.07
C ASN A 414 -6.99 18.91 -11.98
N LEU A 415 -6.75 17.64 -11.59
CA LEU A 415 -7.20 16.47 -12.36
C LEU A 415 -8.72 16.43 -12.49
N ARG A 416 -9.46 16.61 -11.39
CA ARG A 416 -10.93 16.65 -11.41
C ARG A 416 -11.48 17.74 -12.35
N LEU A 417 -10.86 18.92 -12.33
CA LEU A 417 -11.23 20.03 -13.22
C LEU A 417 -10.86 19.72 -14.68
N ALA A 418 -9.69 19.12 -14.93
CA ALA A 418 -9.25 18.71 -16.26
C ALA A 418 -10.15 17.64 -16.88
N GLU A 419 -10.54 16.63 -16.10
CA GLU A 419 -11.51 15.61 -16.51
C GLU A 419 -12.86 16.22 -16.88
N PHE A 420 -13.37 17.14 -16.04
CA PHE A 420 -14.59 17.87 -16.34
C PHE A 420 -14.46 18.58 -17.69
N TYR A 421 -13.41 19.35 -17.94
CA TYR A 421 -13.19 20.03 -19.20
C TYR A 421 -13.08 19.07 -20.38
N THR A 422 -12.44 17.91 -20.18
CA THR A 422 -12.32 16.86 -21.22
C THR A 422 -13.69 16.32 -21.61
N ARG A 423 -14.56 16.01 -20.63
CA ARG A 423 -15.94 15.56 -20.87
C ARG A 423 -16.78 16.63 -21.56
N GLN A 424 -16.53 17.92 -21.28
CA GLN A 424 -17.18 19.04 -21.96
C GLN A 424 -16.52 19.38 -23.31
N GLN A 425 -15.51 18.62 -23.77
CA GLN A 425 -14.74 18.87 -25.00
C GLN A 425 -14.01 20.23 -25.03
N LEU A 426 -13.72 20.80 -23.87
CA LEU A 426 -12.95 22.01 -23.67
C LEU A 426 -11.47 21.64 -23.48
N TYR A 427 -10.84 21.18 -24.56
CA TYR A 427 -9.53 20.52 -24.50
C TYR A 427 -8.38 21.44 -24.08
N THR A 428 -8.37 22.71 -24.47
CA THR A 428 -7.30 23.64 -24.09
C THR A 428 -7.23 23.86 -22.58
N PRO A 429 -8.31 24.28 -21.88
CA PRO A 429 -8.27 24.40 -20.42
C PRO A 429 -8.09 23.04 -19.72
N ALA A 430 -8.54 21.91 -20.32
CA ALA A 430 -8.26 20.57 -19.79
C ALA A 430 -6.75 20.30 -19.73
N LEU A 431 -6.06 20.53 -20.86
CA LEU A 431 -4.61 20.31 -20.96
C LEU A 431 -3.81 21.21 -20.00
N ASP A 432 -4.23 22.47 -19.83
CA ASP A 432 -3.58 23.37 -18.87
C ASP A 432 -3.68 22.85 -17.45
N ALA A 433 -4.87 22.36 -17.05
CA ALA A 433 -5.08 21.79 -15.72
C ALA A 433 -4.32 20.44 -15.54
N TYR A 434 -4.34 19.56 -16.54
CA TYR A 434 -3.52 18.32 -16.51
C TYR A 434 -2.03 18.62 -16.37
N ARG A 435 -1.49 19.59 -17.11
CA ARG A 435 -0.08 19.97 -17.03
C ARG A 435 0.32 20.45 -15.65
N ILE A 436 -0.55 21.19 -14.96
CA ILE A 436 -0.32 21.61 -13.56
C ILE A 436 -0.24 20.36 -12.67
N ALA A 437 -1.23 19.47 -12.75
CA ALA A 437 -1.28 18.27 -11.94
C ALA A 437 -0.04 17.37 -12.15
N PHE A 438 0.30 17.06 -13.40
CA PHE A 438 1.45 16.21 -13.72
C PHE A 438 2.81 16.87 -13.42
N LYS A 439 2.90 18.20 -13.45
CA LYS A 439 4.07 18.93 -12.99
C LYS A 439 4.31 18.74 -11.49
N ILE A 440 3.25 18.76 -10.69
CA ILE A 440 3.31 18.50 -9.24
C ILE A 440 3.71 17.03 -9.02
N ALA A 441 3.05 16.09 -9.66
CA ALA A 441 3.31 14.65 -9.55
C ALA A 441 4.74 14.26 -9.98
N ALA A 442 5.32 14.97 -10.93
CA ALA A 442 6.71 14.74 -11.35
C ALA A 442 7.72 15.02 -10.24
N LYS A 443 7.38 15.92 -9.30
CA LYS A 443 8.25 16.33 -8.18
C LYS A 443 8.00 15.53 -6.92
N ASP A 444 6.76 15.08 -6.69
CA ASP A 444 6.33 14.46 -5.44
C ASP A 444 5.87 13.02 -5.67
N PRO A 445 6.59 12.02 -5.12
CA PRO A 445 6.23 10.60 -5.24
C PRO A 445 4.85 10.27 -4.66
N VAL A 446 4.43 10.93 -3.58
CA VAL A 446 3.11 10.71 -2.97
C VAL A 446 2.01 11.12 -3.94
N THR A 447 2.14 12.29 -4.56
CA THR A 447 1.20 12.75 -5.59
C THR A 447 1.20 11.80 -6.79
N ARG A 448 2.38 11.32 -7.19
CA ARG A 448 2.51 10.38 -8.33
C ARG A 448 1.72 9.11 -8.12
N ASN A 449 1.75 8.53 -6.92
CA ASN A 449 1.02 7.31 -6.59
C ASN A 449 -0.51 7.50 -6.57
N GLN A 450 -0.99 8.73 -6.56
CA GLN A 450 -2.41 9.09 -6.60
C GLN A 450 -2.92 9.39 -8.02
N ILE A 451 -2.06 9.28 -9.04
CA ILE A 451 -2.47 9.38 -10.45
C ILE A 451 -2.87 7.99 -10.95
N TYR A 452 -4.07 7.88 -11.43
CA TYR A 452 -4.61 6.65 -11.96
C TYR A 452 -4.50 6.59 -13.49
N SER A 453 -4.56 5.38 -14.02
CA SER A 453 -4.53 5.18 -15.48
C SER A 453 -5.64 5.92 -16.20
N ASP A 454 -6.81 6.12 -15.55
CA ASP A 454 -7.92 6.85 -16.14
C ASP A 454 -7.61 8.34 -16.34
N ASP A 455 -6.91 8.99 -15.40
CA ASP A 455 -6.43 10.37 -15.54
C ASP A 455 -5.56 10.53 -16.80
N VAL A 456 -4.70 9.52 -17.03
CA VAL A 456 -3.82 9.50 -18.21
C VAL A 456 -4.60 9.24 -19.49
N VAL A 457 -5.58 8.34 -19.46
CA VAL A 457 -6.49 8.08 -20.61
C VAL A 457 -7.24 9.36 -20.99
N GLN A 458 -7.77 10.07 -20.00
CA GLN A 458 -8.47 11.34 -20.22
C GLN A 458 -7.53 12.44 -20.75
N PHE A 459 -6.28 12.49 -20.26
CA PHE A 459 -5.27 13.41 -20.79
C PHE A 459 -4.97 13.12 -22.27
N ILE A 460 -4.74 11.84 -22.65
CA ILE A 460 -4.49 11.47 -24.05
C ILE A 460 -5.70 11.80 -24.93
N THR A 461 -6.92 11.61 -24.40
CA THR A 461 -8.17 11.97 -25.07
C THR A 461 -8.23 13.48 -25.31
N ALA A 462 -7.88 14.29 -24.32
CA ALA A 462 -7.83 15.76 -24.47
C ALA A 462 -6.76 16.20 -25.49
N GLU A 463 -5.59 15.57 -25.48
CA GLU A 463 -4.53 15.84 -26.45
C GLU A 463 -4.97 15.49 -27.88
N GLN A 464 -5.64 14.38 -28.10
CA GLN A 464 -6.19 14.03 -29.41
C GLN A 464 -7.31 14.99 -29.86
N GLY A 465 -8.20 15.34 -28.93
CA GLY A 465 -9.34 16.23 -29.20
C GLY A 465 -8.92 17.69 -29.47
N SER A 466 -7.78 18.12 -28.96
CA SER A 466 -7.28 19.51 -29.14
C SER A 466 -6.87 19.85 -30.59
N GLY A 467 -6.82 18.85 -31.48
CA GLY A 467 -6.47 19.01 -32.90
C GLY A 467 -4.96 18.89 -33.16
N VAL A 468 -4.58 19.12 -34.42
CA VAL A 468 -3.19 18.95 -34.85
C VAL A 468 -2.32 20.09 -34.32
N SER A 469 -1.34 19.74 -33.48
CA SER A 469 -0.30 20.69 -33.07
C SER A 469 0.69 20.92 -34.21
N SER A 470 1.24 22.13 -34.30
CA SER A 470 2.35 22.46 -35.19
C SER A 470 3.66 21.71 -34.83
N ASP A 471 3.77 21.24 -33.59
CA ASP A 471 4.90 20.44 -33.07
C ASP A 471 4.43 19.06 -32.57
N GLN A 472 4.33 18.13 -33.51
CA GLN A 472 3.92 16.74 -33.22
C GLN A 472 4.95 16.01 -32.33
N ILE A 473 6.24 16.35 -32.46
CA ILE A 473 7.30 15.70 -31.70
C ILE A 473 7.20 16.10 -30.22
N ALA A 474 6.95 17.37 -29.93
CA ALA A 474 6.76 17.82 -28.55
C ALA A 474 5.54 17.18 -27.91
N ARG A 475 4.43 17.10 -28.65
CA ARG A 475 3.20 16.41 -28.20
C ARG A 475 3.45 14.92 -27.90
N ASP A 476 4.04 14.18 -28.83
CA ASP A 476 4.34 12.77 -28.68
C ASP A 476 5.26 12.54 -27.46
N THR A 477 6.23 13.41 -27.27
CA THR A 477 7.14 13.36 -26.11
C THR A 477 6.39 13.60 -24.81
N GLU A 478 5.47 14.58 -24.77
CA GLU A 478 4.66 14.87 -23.59
C GLU A 478 3.71 13.71 -23.27
N VAL A 479 2.97 13.20 -24.27
CA VAL A 479 2.07 12.06 -24.12
C VAL A 479 2.83 10.85 -23.60
N PHE A 480 3.96 10.52 -24.20
CA PHE A 480 4.77 9.36 -23.77
C PHE A 480 5.28 9.51 -22.34
N ARG A 481 5.74 10.70 -21.97
CA ARG A 481 6.24 11.00 -20.62
C ARG A 481 5.14 10.87 -19.57
N ILE A 482 3.96 11.44 -19.83
CA ILE A 482 2.84 11.44 -18.90
C ILE A 482 2.23 10.04 -18.78
N SER A 483 2.17 9.28 -19.87
CA SER A 483 1.65 7.91 -19.86
C SER A 483 2.35 6.99 -18.88
N GLN A 484 3.62 7.25 -18.55
CA GLN A 484 4.38 6.47 -17.59
C GLN A 484 3.96 6.71 -16.12
N PHE A 485 3.13 7.72 -15.83
CA PHE A 485 2.52 7.84 -14.50
C PHE A 485 1.41 6.80 -14.25
N ALA A 486 0.86 6.22 -15.32
CA ALA A 486 -0.15 5.16 -15.21
C ALA A 486 0.40 3.80 -14.73
N SER A 487 1.71 3.62 -14.73
CA SER A 487 2.38 2.35 -14.41
C SER A 487 2.83 2.25 -12.95
N THR A 488 2.05 2.76 -11.99
CA THR A 488 2.35 2.63 -10.57
C THR A 488 1.69 1.36 -10.00
N GLY A 489 2.49 0.42 -9.48
CA GLY A 489 1.99 -0.87 -9.00
C GLY A 489 2.84 -1.49 -7.88
N VAL A 490 2.60 -2.78 -7.60
CA VAL A 490 3.36 -3.60 -6.63
C VAL A 490 4.86 -3.59 -6.95
N ALA A 491 5.21 -3.52 -8.23
CA ALA A 491 6.57 -3.39 -8.72
C ALA A 491 7.29 -2.16 -8.13
N ASP A 492 6.68 -0.98 -8.20
CA ASP A 492 7.26 0.25 -7.66
C ASP A 492 7.42 0.20 -6.14
N GLN A 493 6.48 -0.43 -5.43
CA GLN A 493 6.59 -0.65 -3.97
C GLN A 493 7.73 -1.61 -3.64
N THR A 494 7.92 -2.67 -4.42
CA THR A 494 9.03 -3.62 -4.25
C THR A 494 10.37 -2.92 -4.48
N ILE A 495 10.49 -2.13 -5.53
CA ILE A 495 11.69 -1.34 -5.83
C ILE A 495 11.97 -0.33 -4.71
N ALA A 496 10.95 0.36 -4.18
CA ALA A 496 11.11 1.29 -3.08
C ALA A 496 11.61 0.61 -1.79
N ARG A 497 11.12 -0.60 -1.48
CA ARG A 497 11.61 -1.41 -0.34
C ARG A 497 13.07 -1.86 -0.56
N VAL A 498 13.41 -2.28 -1.77
CA VAL A 498 14.79 -2.60 -2.14
C VAL A 498 15.70 -1.39 -1.94
N ALA A 499 15.28 -0.23 -2.41
CA ALA A 499 16.03 1.01 -2.24
C ALA A 499 16.22 1.34 -0.74
N ALA A 500 15.19 1.19 0.08
CA ALA A 500 15.25 1.43 1.52
C ALA A 500 16.24 0.49 2.22
N ARG A 501 16.23 -0.82 1.89
CA ARG A 501 17.20 -1.78 2.43
C ARG A 501 18.64 -1.52 1.96
N ARG A 502 18.82 -1.14 0.70
CA ARG A 502 20.14 -0.75 0.17
C ARG A 502 20.69 0.49 0.86
N ALA A 503 19.80 1.44 1.22
CA ALA A 503 20.16 2.57 2.05
C ALA A 503 20.65 2.13 3.45
N ALA A 504 19.94 1.17 4.08
CA ALA A 504 20.30 0.65 5.39
C ALA A 504 21.68 -0.04 5.44
N GLY A 505 22.16 -0.56 4.31
CA GLY A 505 23.53 -1.14 4.17
C GLY A 505 24.66 -0.11 4.00
N ASN A 506 24.35 1.20 3.96
CA ASN A 506 25.32 2.28 3.81
C ASN A 506 24.98 3.40 4.82
N ASP A 507 25.76 3.50 5.90
CA ASP A 507 25.47 4.45 7.01
C ASP A 507 25.29 5.90 6.55
N ALA A 508 26.07 6.37 5.57
CA ALA A 508 25.97 7.74 5.07
C ALA A 508 24.68 7.94 4.23
N LEU A 509 24.31 6.97 3.41
CA LEU A 509 23.06 6.99 2.65
C LEU A 509 21.85 6.83 3.59
N ALA A 510 21.92 5.91 4.55
CA ALA A 510 20.86 5.70 5.54
C ALA A 510 20.60 6.98 6.35
N SER A 511 21.66 7.66 6.78
CA SER A 511 21.58 8.96 7.48
C SER A 511 20.91 10.03 6.61
N LEU A 512 21.28 10.12 5.33
CA LEU A 512 20.71 11.12 4.43
C LEU A 512 19.23 10.84 4.11
N VAL A 513 18.88 9.56 3.93
CA VAL A 513 17.48 9.13 3.73
C VAL A 513 16.63 9.41 4.98
N ALA A 514 17.15 9.13 6.18
CA ALA A 514 16.48 9.45 7.43
C ALA A 514 16.26 10.97 7.60
N GLN A 515 17.25 11.80 7.22
CA GLN A 515 17.09 13.25 7.21
C GLN A 515 15.98 13.70 6.23
N LEU A 516 15.93 13.11 5.03
CA LEU A 516 14.89 13.40 4.05
C LEU A 516 13.49 13.01 4.56
N GLN A 517 13.37 11.84 5.19
CA GLN A 517 12.11 11.39 5.80
C GLN A 517 11.66 12.33 6.91
N THR A 518 12.59 12.74 7.80
CA THR A 518 12.32 13.68 8.89
C THR A 518 11.87 15.04 8.34
N ALA A 519 12.57 15.59 7.36
CA ALA A 519 12.22 16.87 6.74
C ALA A 519 10.85 16.80 6.02
N THR A 520 10.54 15.66 5.38
CA THR A 520 9.24 15.42 4.74
C THR A 520 8.11 15.38 5.79
N ALA A 521 8.32 14.66 6.90
CA ALA A 521 7.35 14.61 7.99
C ALA A 521 7.12 16.00 8.61
N GLU A 522 8.19 16.78 8.79
CA GLU A 522 8.10 18.15 9.30
C GLU A 522 7.34 19.08 8.34
N ARG A 523 7.63 19.02 7.04
CA ARG A 523 6.86 19.75 6.02
C ARG A 523 5.38 19.40 6.08
N ASN A 524 5.03 18.11 6.11
CA ASN A 524 3.65 17.65 6.17
C ASN A 524 2.95 18.13 7.45
N ARG A 525 3.66 18.12 8.59
CA ARG A 525 3.14 18.66 9.86
C ARG A 525 2.86 20.16 9.76
N MET A 526 3.77 20.95 9.19
CA MET A 526 3.55 22.40 9.00
C MET A 526 2.34 22.67 8.08
N GLN A 527 2.10 21.84 7.08
CA GLN A 527 0.91 21.93 6.23
C GLN A 527 -0.38 21.70 7.04
N VAL A 528 -0.38 20.67 7.91
CA VAL A 528 -1.53 20.38 8.78
C VAL A 528 -1.77 21.52 9.77
N ASP A 529 -0.73 22.03 10.41
CA ASP A 529 -0.85 23.13 11.38
C ASP A 529 -1.37 24.41 10.72
N LEU A 530 -0.88 24.74 9.50
CA LEU A 530 -1.37 25.87 8.71
C LEU A 530 -2.84 25.71 8.34
N ALA A 531 -3.20 24.53 7.83
CA ALA A 531 -4.58 24.21 7.47
C ALA A 531 -5.52 24.31 8.68
N ALA A 532 -5.11 23.80 9.84
CA ALA A 532 -5.87 23.92 11.09
C ALA A 532 -6.05 25.38 11.53
N GLN A 533 -5.03 26.21 11.34
CA GLN A 533 -5.12 27.65 11.64
C GLN A 533 -6.06 28.37 10.66
N MET A 534 -6.00 28.04 9.36
CA MET A 534 -6.87 28.61 8.34
C MET A 534 -8.34 28.16 8.44
N ALA A 535 -8.59 27.01 9.11
CA ALA A 535 -9.93 26.51 9.38
C ALA A 535 -10.66 27.31 10.48
N ARG A 536 -9.96 28.13 11.26
CA ARG A 536 -10.59 28.96 12.29
C ARG A 536 -11.46 30.07 11.71
N PRO A 537 -12.53 30.48 12.39
CA PRO A 537 -13.28 31.67 12.05
C PRO A 537 -12.36 32.90 11.88
N SER A 538 -12.70 33.79 10.98
CA SER A 538 -11.84 34.92 10.62
C SER A 538 -11.46 35.84 11.79
N ASP A 539 -12.32 35.95 12.80
CA ASP A 539 -12.14 36.68 14.03
C ASP A 539 -11.26 35.94 15.08
N GLU A 540 -11.11 34.63 14.93
CA GLU A 540 -10.23 33.79 15.76
C GLU A 540 -8.89 33.46 15.09
N ARG A 541 -8.71 33.82 13.83
CA ARG A 541 -7.47 33.57 13.08
C ARG A 541 -6.35 34.48 13.55
N ASN A 542 -5.18 33.89 13.71
CA ASN A 542 -3.97 34.62 14.04
C ASN A 542 -3.08 34.74 12.81
N GLY A 543 -3.20 35.87 12.10
CA GLY A 543 -2.46 36.15 10.86
C GLY A 543 -0.94 36.08 11.06
N ALA A 544 -0.40 36.51 12.20
CA ALA A 544 1.03 36.40 12.49
C ALA A 544 1.49 34.95 12.66
N LEU A 545 0.63 34.06 13.18
CA LEU A 545 0.89 32.62 13.25
C LEU A 545 0.82 31.99 11.85
N GLU A 546 -0.15 32.38 11.04
CA GLU A 546 -0.27 31.93 9.63
C GLU A 546 0.98 32.31 8.82
N ASP A 547 1.45 33.55 8.92
CA ASP A 547 2.67 34.01 8.26
C ASP A 547 3.90 33.23 8.74
N SER A 548 3.97 32.95 10.05
CA SER A 548 5.05 32.14 10.64
C SER A 548 5.00 30.70 10.13
N LEU A 549 3.82 30.07 10.07
CA LEU A 549 3.64 28.70 9.55
C LEU A 549 3.96 28.61 8.06
N ASN A 550 3.51 29.60 7.27
CA ASN A 550 3.86 29.70 5.86
C ASN A 550 5.37 29.84 5.65
N GLY A 551 6.03 30.68 6.44
CA GLY A 551 7.48 30.81 6.41
C GLY A 551 8.21 29.51 6.73
N LYS A 552 7.78 28.80 7.77
CA LYS A 552 8.33 27.48 8.14
C LYS A 552 8.06 26.42 7.08
N LEU A 553 6.86 26.39 6.51
CA LEU A 553 6.49 25.46 5.44
C LEU A 553 7.38 25.66 4.20
N LYS A 554 7.63 26.92 3.82
CA LYS A 554 8.54 27.28 2.72
C LYS A 554 9.97 26.79 2.98
N LEU A 555 10.47 26.95 4.21
CA LEU A 555 11.80 26.48 4.60
C LEU A 555 11.86 24.93 4.62
N ALA A 556 10.85 24.28 5.18
CA ALA A 556 10.78 22.81 5.22
C ALA A 556 10.71 22.23 3.80
N SER A 557 9.93 22.85 2.89
CA SER A 557 9.86 22.44 1.48
C SER A 557 11.22 22.60 0.80
N ALA A 558 11.91 23.72 0.99
CA ALA A 558 13.24 23.92 0.43
C ALA A 558 14.26 22.91 0.98
N THR A 559 14.14 22.52 2.26
CA THR A 559 15.00 21.49 2.87
C THR A 559 14.76 20.12 2.23
N VAL A 560 13.49 19.75 1.99
CA VAL A 560 13.13 18.50 1.28
C VAL A 560 13.70 18.50 -0.13
N ASP A 561 13.60 19.62 -0.86
CA ASP A 561 14.16 19.75 -2.21
C ASP A 561 15.68 19.61 -2.22
N ASP A 562 16.39 20.27 -1.27
CA ASP A 562 17.84 20.19 -1.14
C ASP A 562 18.31 18.77 -0.82
N LEU A 563 17.67 18.11 0.16
CA LEU A 563 18.01 16.73 0.55
C LEU A 563 17.73 15.76 -0.61
N THR A 564 16.62 15.93 -1.32
CA THR A 564 16.27 15.13 -2.50
C THR A 564 17.33 15.29 -3.61
N ASN A 565 17.75 16.53 -3.88
CA ASN A 565 18.79 16.80 -4.85
C ASN A 565 20.14 16.24 -4.40
N LYS A 566 20.47 16.31 -3.13
CA LYS A 566 21.71 15.76 -2.56
C LYS A 566 21.73 14.24 -2.66
N VAL A 567 20.60 13.55 -2.37
CA VAL A 567 20.47 12.10 -2.60
C VAL A 567 20.69 11.77 -4.07
N ARG A 568 20.06 12.51 -4.97
CA ARG A 568 20.17 12.29 -6.43
C ARG A 568 21.59 12.49 -6.96
N GLN A 569 22.30 13.49 -6.46
CA GLN A 569 23.68 13.81 -6.90
C GLN A 569 24.72 12.87 -6.29
N THR A 570 24.57 12.54 -5.00
CA THR A 570 25.58 11.75 -4.27
C THR A 570 25.41 10.25 -4.48
N TYR A 571 24.14 9.80 -4.63
CA TYR A 571 23.75 8.39 -4.79
C TYR A 571 22.79 8.20 -5.97
N PRO A 572 23.24 8.45 -7.20
CA PRO A 572 22.37 8.40 -8.39
C PRO A 572 21.72 7.03 -8.59
N ASP A 573 22.43 5.94 -8.29
CA ASP A 573 21.88 4.57 -8.41
C ASP A 573 20.76 4.32 -7.41
N TYR A 574 20.90 4.82 -6.18
CA TYR A 574 19.84 4.76 -5.18
C TYR A 574 18.64 5.62 -5.62
N ALA A 575 18.87 6.84 -6.05
CA ALA A 575 17.79 7.75 -6.48
C ALA A 575 17.04 7.20 -7.69
N ALA A 576 17.74 6.54 -8.62
CA ALA A 576 17.16 5.89 -9.78
C ALA A 576 16.30 4.67 -9.40
N LEU A 577 16.68 3.96 -8.33
CA LEU A 577 15.91 2.85 -7.78
C LEU A 577 14.72 3.33 -6.94
N ALA A 578 14.95 4.29 -6.03
CA ALA A 578 13.93 4.74 -5.09
C ALA A 578 12.80 5.53 -5.76
N HIS A 579 13.13 6.32 -6.79
CA HIS A 579 12.18 7.19 -7.49
C HIS A 579 12.53 7.29 -8.99
N PRO A 580 12.29 6.25 -9.78
CA PRO A 580 12.59 6.29 -11.20
C PRO A 580 11.68 7.32 -11.90
N GLY A 581 12.28 8.36 -12.49
CA GLY A 581 11.54 9.29 -13.35
C GLY A 581 11.14 8.63 -14.68
N PRO A 582 10.19 9.17 -15.43
CA PRO A 582 9.81 8.65 -16.74
C PRO A 582 11.01 8.65 -17.72
N ALA A 583 11.05 7.66 -18.62
CA ALA A 583 12.04 7.62 -19.70
C ALA A 583 11.66 8.60 -20.80
N ASP A 584 12.67 9.19 -21.45
CA ASP A 584 12.44 9.99 -22.64
C ASP A 584 12.08 9.10 -23.84
N LEU A 585 11.13 9.54 -24.67
CA LEU A 585 10.72 8.83 -25.87
C LEU A 585 11.93 8.51 -26.79
N ALA A 586 12.80 9.48 -27.03
CA ALA A 586 14.00 9.30 -27.86
C ALA A 586 14.97 8.26 -27.27
N ALA A 587 15.08 8.18 -25.95
CA ALA A 587 15.91 7.17 -25.30
C ALA A 587 15.35 5.75 -25.52
N VAL A 588 14.03 5.57 -25.46
CA VAL A 588 13.36 4.29 -25.75
C VAL A 588 13.51 3.94 -27.23
N GLN A 589 13.20 4.88 -28.14
CA GLN A 589 13.28 4.68 -29.58
C GLN A 589 14.68 4.23 -30.03
N LYS A 590 15.73 4.75 -29.39
CA LYS A 590 17.12 4.33 -29.64
C LYS A 590 17.38 2.87 -29.29
N GLN A 591 16.61 2.28 -28.39
CA GLN A 591 16.76 0.86 -28.00
C GLN A 591 16.01 -0.10 -28.92
N LEU A 592 15.11 0.40 -29.77
CA LEU A 592 14.33 -0.41 -30.69
C LEU A 592 15.07 -0.63 -32.00
N SER A 593 15.07 -1.87 -32.50
CA SER A 593 15.51 -2.20 -33.86
C SER A 593 14.42 -1.79 -34.88
N PRO A 594 14.74 -1.69 -36.19
CA PRO A 594 13.76 -1.34 -37.22
C PRO A 594 12.50 -2.24 -37.22
N ASN A 595 12.67 -3.52 -36.83
CA ASN A 595 11.62 -4.53 -36.79
C ASN A 595 10.97 -4.68 -35.42
N ASP A 596 11.37 -3.87 -34.44
CA ASP A 596 10.75 -3.87 -33.11
C ASP A 596 9.62 -2.85 -33.04
N ALA A 597 8.59 -3.15 -32.25
CA ALA A 597 7.62 -2.19 -31.78
C ALA A 597 7.43 -2.35 -30.26
N MET A 598 7.43 -1.23 -29.52
CA MET A 598 6.96 -1.22 -28.15
C MET A 598 5.47 -0.91 -28.13
N LEU A 599 4.69 -1.74 -27.46
CA LEU A 599 3.26 -1.54 -27.19
C LEU A 599 3.10 -1.25 -25.69
N PHE A 600 2.73 -0.03 -25.37
CA PHE A 600 2.47 0.37 -24.00
C PHE A 600 0.96 0.53 -23.79
N PHE A 601 0.35 -0.38 -23.04
CA PHE A 601 -1.08 -0.39 -22.73
C PHE A 601 -1.40 0.47 -21.52
N ILE A 602 -2.35 1.38 -21.65
CA ILE A 602 -2.86 2.26 -20.59
C ILE A 602 -4.36 1.95 -20.46
N ILE A 603 -4.72 1.28 -19.36
CA ILE A 603 -6.06 0.73 -19.17
C ILE A 603 -6.85 1.66 -18.25
N GLY A 604 -7.80 2.37 -18.83
CA GLY A 604 -8.76 3.22 -18.11
C GLY A 604 -10.03 2.47 -17.72
N ASP A 605 -10.91 3.13 -17.00
CA ASP A 605 -12.14 2.53 -16.48
C ASP A 605 -13.15 2.18 -17.58
N SER A 606 -13.34 3.08 -18.56
CA SER A 606 -14.33 2.91 -19.65
C SER A 606 -13.70 2.71 -21.03
N SER A 607 -12.50 3.21 -21.25
CA SER A 607 -11.73 3.12 -22.49
C SER A 607 -10.25 3.07 -22.17
N SER A 608 -9.45 2.68 -23.14
CA SER A 608 -8.00 2.48 -22.96
C SER A 608 -7.23 3.05 -24.14
N TYR A 609 -5.92 3.09 -24.03
CA TYR A 609 -5.03 3.41 -25.14
C TYR A 609 -3.89 2.39 -25.22
N VAL A 610 -3.39 2.16 -26.46
CA VAL A 610 -2.08 1.57 -26.68
C VAL A 610 -1.20 2.58 -27.40
N LEU A 611 -0.05 2.90 -26.78
CA LEU A 611 1.01 3.66 -27.40
C LEU A 611 1.91 2.71 -28.17
N VAL A 612 2.01 2.90 -29.50
CA VAL A 612 2.89 2.11 -30.36
C VAL A 612 4.12 2.94 -30.67
N ALA A 613 5.24 2.66 -29.99
CA ALA A 613 6.51 3.31 -30.26
C ALA A 613 7.35 2.45 -31.21
N ARG A 614 7.80 3.08 -32.31
CA ARG A 614 8.77 2.57 -33.29
C ARG A 614 10.02 3.42 -33.21
N GLN A 615 11.09 2.99 -33.85
CA GLN A 615 12.37 3.71 -33.87
C GLN A 615 12.22 5.21 -34.18
N ASN A 616 11.29 5.59 -35.06
CA ASN A 616 11.14 6.97 -35.56
C ASN A 616 9.70 7.53 -35.44
N ALA A 617 8.81 6.86 -34.73
CA ALA A 617 7.41 7.25 -34.62
C ALA A 617 6.80 6.85 -33.28
N LEU A 618 5.83 7.62 -32.83
CA LEU A 618 4.88 7.24 -31.78
C LEU A 618 3.46 7.34 -32.35
N SER A 619 2.60 6.43 -31.99
CA SER A 619 1.18 6.48 -32.31
C SER A 619 0.36 6.14 -31.08
N SER A 620 -0.58 6.98 -30.71
CA SER A 620 -1.56 6.74 -29.64
C SER A 620 -2.85 6.20 -30.26
N VAL A 621 -3.16 4.93 -29.99
CA VAL A 621 -4.31 4.25 -30.60
C VAL A 621 -5.37 4.02 -29.52
N PRO A 622 -6.61 4.54 -29.70
CA PRO A 622 -7.70 4.31 -28.75
C PRO A 622 -8.20 2.86 -28.83
N LEU A 623 -8.53 2.30 -27.68
CA LEU A 623 -9.10 0.98 -27.49
C LEU A 623 -10.48 1.10 -26.83
N ALA A 624 -11.50 0.53 -27.46
CA ALA A 624 -12.90 0.60 -26.97
C ALA A 624 -13.17 -0.47 -25.89
N ILE A 625 -12.23 -0.67 -24.98
CA ILE A 625 -12.34 -1.61 -23.86
C ILE A 625 -11.90 -0.93 -22.59
N GLY A 626 -12.69 -1.05 -21.53
CA GLY A 626 -12.36 -0.58 -20.19
C GLY A 626 -11.87 -1.71 -19.29
N ARG A 627 -11.41 -1.33 -18.11
CA ARG A 627 -10.78 -2.22 -17.12
C ARG A 627 -11.66 -3.42 -16.75
N ASP A 628 -12.96 -3.21 -16.48
CA ASP A 628 -13.83 -4.28 -16.00
C ASP A 628 -14.10 -5.34 -17.07
N ALA A 629 -14.37 -4.91 -18.31
CA ALA A 629 -14.53 -5.81 -19.44
C ALA A 629 -13.22 -6.58 -19.72
N LEU A 630 -12.08 -5.88 -19.67
CA LEU A 630 -10.79 -6.51 -19.87
C LEU A 630 -10.47 -7.53 -18.75
N THR A 631 -10.81 -7.22 -17.50
CA THR A 631 -10.63 -8.15 -16.37
C THR A 631 -11.46 -9.40 -16.54
N ALA A 632 -12.72 -9.26 -16.97
CA ALA A 632 -13.61 -10.39 -17.26
C ALA A 632 -13.07 -11.25 -18.40
N ASP A 633 -12.68 -10.63 -19.53
CA ASP A 633 -12.17 -11.35 -20.71
C ASP A 633 -10.86 -12.11 -20.38
N VAL A 634 -9.95 -11.48 -19.63
CA VAL A 634 -8.72 -12.12 -19.17
C VAL A 634 -9.03 -13.26 -18.21
N GLY A 635 -9.95 -13.05 -17.25
CA GLY A 635 -10.39 -14.07 -16.30
C GLY A 635 -10.98 -15.30 -17.00
N ASP A 636 -11.86 -15.10 -17.99
CA ASP A 636 -12.45 -16.16 -18.79
C ASP A 636 -11.38 -17.01 -19.50
N LEU A 637 -10.40 -16.36 -20.14
CA LEU A 637 -9.32 -17.07 -20.81
C LEU A 637 -8.44 -17.83 -19.83
N ARG A 638 -8.16 -17.25 -18.67
CA ARG A 638 -7.32 -17.86 -17.63
C ARG A 638 -7.98 -19.09 -16.99
N SER A 639 -9.31 -19.11 -16.90
CA SER A 639 -10.05 -20.24 -16.32
C SER A 639 -9.72 -21.57 -17.01
N ALA A 640 -9.32 -21.53 -18.30
CA ALA A 640 -8.88 -22.71 -19.05
C ALA A 640 -7.53 -23.31 -18.58
N PHE A 641 -6.80 -22.59 -17.70
CA PHE A 641 -5.50 -23.03 -17.20
C PHE A 641 -5.54 -23.55 -15.77
N VAL A 642 -6.73 -23.60 -15.17
CA VAL A 642 -6.97 -24.19 -13.84
C VAL A 642 -7.53 -25.61 -14.01
N PRO A 643 -6.75 -26.68 -13.80
CA PRO A 643 -7.23 -28.04 -13.95
C PRO A 643 -8.36 -28.35 -12.97
N ALA A 644 -9.51 -28.78 -13.48
CA ALA A 644 -10.65 -29.22 -12.68
C ALA A 644 -10.78 -30.76 -12.72
N MET A 645 -10.84 -31.40 -11.55
CA MET A 645 -10.90 -32.86 -11.43
C MET A 645 -9.85 -33.62 -12.27
N GLY A 646 -8.63 -33.08 -12.35
CA GLY A 646 -7.51 -33.65 -13.09
C GLY A 646 -7.60 -33.51 -14.62
N ARG A 647 -8.48 -32.66 -15.12
CA ARG A 647 -8.61 -32.35 -16.56
C ARG A 647 -8.38 -30.88 -16.80
N VAL A 648 -7.64 -30.57 -17.87
CA VAL A 648 -7.47 -29.21 -18.37
C VAL A 648 -8.75 -28.82 -19.12
N PRO A 649 -9.41 -27.70 -18.74
CA PRO A 649 -10.58 -27.21 -19.47
C PRO A 649 -10.26 -26.81 -20.91
N PRO A 650 -11.24 -26.81 -21.84
CA PRO A 650 -11.00 -26.32 -23.20
C PRO A 650 -10.73 -24.82 -23.21
N TYR A 651 -9.79 -24.41 -24.05
CA TYR A 651 -9.47 -22.99 -24.25
C TYR A 651 -10.35 -22.39 -25.36
N SER A 652 -10.92 -21.21 -25.13
CA SER A 652 -11.79 -20.53 -26.08
C SER A 652 -11.01 -19.74 -27.14
N LEU A 653 -10.84 -20.32 -28.35
CA LEU A 653 -10.22 -19.59 -29.45
C LEU A 653 -11.02 -18.34 -29.84
N LYS A 654 -12.36 -18.38 -29.69
CA LYS A 654 -13.24 -17.27 -30.00
C LYS A 654 -13.04 -16.08 -29.05
N ASN A 655 -12.93 -16.33 -27.73
CA ASN A 655 -12.67 -15.27 -26.75
C ASN A 655 -11.26 -14.69 -26.95
N ALA A 656 -10.27 -15.55 -27.29
CA ALA A 656 -8.92 -15.10 -27.61
C ALA A 656 -8.87 -14.20 -28.85
N TYR A 657 -9.69 -14.49 -29.87
CA TYR A 657 -9.84 -13.65 -31.05
C TYR A 657 -10.58 -12.33 -30.72
N ALA A 658 -11.62 -12.38 -29.90
CA ALA A 658 -12.33 -11.18 -29.46
C ALA A 658 -11.37 -10.22 -28.71
N LEU A 659 -10.56 -10.75 -27.80
CA LEU A 659 -9.58 -9.95 -27.06
C LEU A 659 -8.47 -9.42 -28.00
N TYR A 660 -8.01 -10.19 -28.99
CA TYR A 660 -7.09 -9.67 -30.01
C TYR A 660 -7.70 -8.48 -30.77
N ASN A 661 -8.96 -8.59 -31.17
CA ASN A 661 -9.65 -7.50 -31.86
C ASN A 661 -9.79 -6.24 -31.01
N ALA A 662 -9.98 -6.39 -29.70
CA ALA A 662 -10.09 -5.26 -28.79
C ALA A 662 -8.73 -4.56 -28.59
N LEU A 663 -7.62 -5.31 -28.55
CA LEU A 663 -6.30 -4.80 -28.12
C LEU A 663 -5.33 -4.52 -29.28
N PHE A 664 -5.28 -5.37 -30.30
CA PHE A 664 -4.26 -5.36 -31.36
C PHE A 664 -4.78 -4.91 -32.71
N ALA A 665 -5.98 -5.31 -33.11
CA ALA A 665 -6.51 -4.98 -34.42
C ALA A 665 -6.58 -3.47 -34.69
N PRO A 666 -6.92 -2.59 -33.72
CA PRO A 666 -6.88 -1.14 -33.93
C PRO A 666 -5.47 -0.61 -34.26
N ALA A 667 -4.43 -1.27 -33.75
CA ALA A 667 -3.03 -0.86 -33.94
C ALA A 667 -2.33 -1.63 -35.10
N GLU A 668 -2.98 -2.58 -35.76
CA GLU A 668 -2.34 -3.51 -36.73
C GLU A 668 -1.62 -2.78 -37.85
N SER A 669 -2.21 -1.67 -38.37
CA SER A 669 -1.57 -0.86 -39.41
C SER A 669 -0.25 -0.23 -39.00
N LYS A 670 0.00 -0.06 -37.69
CA LYS A 670 1.24 0.48 -37.11
C LYS A 670 2.31 -0.59 -36.89
N LEU A 671 1.94 -1.87 -37.01
CA LEU A 671 2.81 -3.04 -36.82
C LEU A 671 3.33 -3.63 -38.13
N ALA A 672 3.17 -2.96 -39.25
CA ALA A 672 3.70 -3.42 -40.55
C ALA A 672 5.23 -3.56 -40.50
N GLY A 673 5.76 -4.74 -40.89
CA GLY A 673 7.20 -5.06 -40.89
C GLY A 673 7.80 -5.30 -39.51
N VAL A 674 6.96 -5.48 -38.47
CA VAL A 674 7.40 -5.87 -37.13
C VAL A 674 7.49 -7.39 -37.06
N ASP A 675 8.50 -7.90 -36.39
CA ASP A 675 8.68 -9.32 -36.05
C ASP A 675 8.88 -9.56 -34.55
N HIS A 676 9.18 -8.50 -33.78
CA HIS A 676 9.31 -8.54 -32.34
C HIS A 676 8.50 -7.43 -31.64
N LEU A 677 7.69 -7.83 -30.66
CA LEU A 677 6.92 -6.94 -29.78
C LEU A 677 7.57 -6.84 -28.41
N VAL A 678 7.84 -5.62 -27.98
CA VAL A 678 8.18 -5.30 -26.60
C VAL A 678 6.93 -4.75 -25.95
N ILE A 679 6.32 -5.48 -25.04
CA ILE A 679 5.04 -5.13 -24.43
C ILE A 679 5.25 -4.55 -23.04
N VAL A 680 4.63 -3.41 -22.77
CA VAL A 680 4.40 -2.88 -21.42
C VAL A 680 2.95 -3.17 -21.10
N PRO A 681 2.65 -4.25 -20.35
CA PRO A 681 1.28 -4.63 -20.07
C PRO A 681 0.65 -3.64 -19.07
N GLY A 682 -0.64 -3.42 -19.17
CA GLY A 682 -1.40 -2.57 -18.25
C GLY A 682 -2.44 -3.37 -17.50
N GLY A 683 -2.50 -3.23 -16.17
CA GLY A 683 -3.54 -3.83 -15.34
C GLY A 683 -3.70 -5.34 -15.54
N PRO A 684 -4.90 -5.84 -15.93
CA PRO A 684 -5.16 -7.27 -16.06
C PRO A 684 -4.29 -8.01 -17.09
N LEU A 685 -3.69 -7.29 -18.05
CA LEU A 685 -2.88 -7.89 -19.11
C LEU A 685 -1.59 -8.52 -18.58
N SER A 686 -1.04 -8.05 -17.47
CA SER A 686 0.17 -8.63 -16.86
C SER A 686 -0.03 -10.07 -16.35
N SER A 687 -1.28 -10.50 -16.24
CA SER A 687 -1.59 -11.86 -15.79
C SER A 687 -1.77 -12.89 -16.94
N LEU A 688 -1.79 -12.44 -18.20
CA LEU A 688 -2.08 -13.30 -19.36
C LEU A 688 -0.96 -13.19 -20.41
N PRO A 689 -0.23 -14.27 -20.72
CA PRO A 689 0.71 -14.26 -21.83
C PRO A 689 0.00 -13.93 -23.15
N LEU A 690 0.32 -12.81 -23.77
CA LEU A 690 -0.37 -12.37 -24.97
C LEU A 690 -0.07 -13.23 -26.20
N SER A 691 0.95 -14.10 -26.16
CA SER A 691 1.30 -15.08 -27.19
C SER A 691 0.15 -16.01 -27.61
N LEU A 692 -0.81 -16.23 -26.67
CA LEU A 692 -1.97 -17.12 -26.83
C LEU A 692 -3.21 -16.46 -27.47
N LEU A 693 -3.14 -15.17 -27.83
CA LEU A 693 -4.22 -14.54 -28.57
C LEU A 693 -4.31 -15.07 -30.00
N VAL A 694 -5.52 -15.02 -30.56
CA VAL A 694 -5.79 -15.54 -31.93
C VAL A 694 -6.02 -14.37 -32.88
N THR A 695 -5.29 -14.31 -34.00
CA THR A 695 -5.24 -13.17 -34.91
C THR A 695 -6.27 -13.23 -36.04
N GLN A 696 -6.96 -14.35 -36.19
CA GLN A 696 -7.98 -14.58 -37.23
C GLN A 696 -9.20 -15.26 -36.60
N ASP A 697 -10.38 -14.98 -37.13
CA ASP A 697 -11.63 -15.63 -36.68
C ASP A 697 -11.51 -17.15 -36.78
N PRO A 698 -11.58 -17.89 -35.68
CA PRO A 698 -11.48 -19.33 -35.67
C PRO A 698 -12.77 -20.01 -36.18
N GLY A 699 -13.88 -19.28 -36.33
CA GLY A 699 -15.21 -19.88 -36.57
C GLY A 699 -15.58 -20.85 -35.44
N ASP A 700 -16.01 -22.05 -35.81
CA ASP A 700 -16.31 -23.15 -34.88
C ASP A 700 -15.13 -24.12 -34.70
N SER A 701 -13.91 -23.75 -35.09
CA SER A 701 -12.74 -24.59 -34.93
C SER A 701 -12.34 -24.74 -33.47
N HIS A 702 -11.97 -25.97 -33.09
CA HIS A 702 -11.34 -26.31 -31.81
C HIS A 702 -9.93 -26.90 -32.03
N ASP A 703 -9.39 -26.77 -33.23
CA ASP A 703 -8.04 -27.26 -33.54
C ASP A 703 -6.99 -26.23 -33.15
N TYR A 704 -6.40 -26.46 -32.00
CA TYR A 704 -5.29 -25.62 -31.47
C TYR A 704 -4.04 -25.66 -32.33
N SER A 705 -3.81 -26.75 -33.07
CA SER A 705 -2.60 -26.92 -33.90
C SER A 705 -2.58 -26.03 -35.13
N SER A 706 -3.73 -25.69 -35.67
CA SER A 706 -3.91 -24.83 -36.85
C SER A 706 -4.30 -23.40 -36.51
N ALA A 707 -4.67 -23.10 -35.27
CA ALA A 707 -5.10 -21.77 -34.86
C ALA A 707 -4.08 -20.68 -35.18
N ALA A 708 -4.55 -19.53 -35.59
CA ALA A 708 -3.73 -18.37 -35.95
C ALA A 708 -3.25 -17.59 -34.72
N TRP A 709 -2.44 -18.27 -33.91
CA TRP A 709 -1.89 -17.69 -32.66
C TRP A 709 -1.02 -16.46 -32.94
N LEU A 710 -1.06 -15.45 -32.03
CA LEU A 710 -0.23 -14.24 -32.11
C LEU A 710 1.26 -14.59 -32.14
N VAL A 711 1.70 -15.62 -31.40
CA VAL A 711 3.08 -16.12 -31.39
C VAL A 711 3.54 -16.61 -32.75
N ARG A 712 2.65 -16.95 -33.69
CA ARG A 712 3.05 -17.29 -35.08
C ARG A 712 3.57 -16.08 -35.85
N ARG A 713 3.11 -14.88 -35.49
CA ARG A 713 3.47 -13.63 -36.16
C ARG A 713 4.66 -12.93 -35.50
N TYR A 714 4.71 -12.91 -34.15
CA TYR A 714 5.65 -12.10 -33.40
C TYR A 714 6.42 -12.92 -32.36
N ALA A 715 7.70 -12.63 -32.18
CA ALA A 715 8.39 -12.86 -30.93
C ALA A 715 7.91 -11.81 -29.91
N ILE A 716 7.72 -12.20 -28.66
CA ILE A 716 7.15 -11.32 -27.63
C ILE A 716 8.07 -11.31 -26.42
N SER A 717 8.42 -10.11 -25.96
CA SER A 717 9.00 -9.86 -24.66
C SER A 717 8.20 -8.79 -23.94
N GLU A 718 8.17 -8.84 -22.61
CA GLU A 718 7.51 -7.87 -21.77
C GLU A 718 8.53 -7.05 -20.99
N VAL A 719 8.22 -5.81 -20.67
CA VAL A 719 9.01 -5.00 -19.74
C VAL A 719 8.06 -4.30 -18.77
N PRO A 720 8.43 -4.17 -17.48
CA PRO A 720 7.57 -3.52 -16.48
C PRO A 720 7.25 -2.06 -16.81
N SER A 721 8.20 -1.36 -17.45
CA SER A 721 8.03 0.03 -17.88
C SER A 721 8.92 0.34 -19.07
N PRO A 722 8.62 1.43 -19.82
CA PRO A 722 9.51 1.90 -20.88
C PRO A 722 10.94 2.21 -20.40
N ARG A 723 11.07 2.68 -19.15
CA ARG A 723 12.36 2.93 -18.51
C ARG A 723 13.17 1.66 -18.29
N SER A 724 12.50 0.58 -17.88
CA SER A 724 13.17 -0.71 -17.67
C SER A 724 13.88 -1.19 -18.93
N LEU A 725 13.27 -1.03 -20.11
CA LEU A 725 13.93 -1.34 -21.38
C LEU A 725 15.24 -0.55 -21.56
N VAL A 726 15.19 0.77 -21.32
CA VAL A 726 16.37 1.63 -21.47
C VAL A 726 17.48 1.20 -20.52
N THR A 727 17.15 0.98 -19.26
CA THR A 727 18.12 0.60 -18.22
C THR A 727 18.74 -0.76 -18.51
N LEU A 728 17.93 -1.79 -18.80
CA LEU A 728 18.41 -3.14 -19.09
C LEU A 728 19.33 -3.19 -20.32
N LYS A 729 18.99 -2.46 -21.39
CA LYS A 729 19.82 -2.37 -22.60
C LYS A 729 21.14 -1.63 -22.36
N GLN A 730 21.11 -0.55 -21.58
CA GLN A 730 22.34 0.20 -21.25
C GLN A 730 23.27 -0.61 -20.37
N GLU A 731 22.75 -1.29 -19.36
CA GLU A 731 23.53 -2.18 -18.50
C GLU A 731 24.11 -3.35 -19.29
N ALA A 732 23.33 -3.96 -20.18
CA ALA A 732 23.80 -5.05 -21.05
C ALA A 732 25.02 -4.65 -21.87
N ALA A 733 25.05 -3.43 -22.39
CA ALA A 733 26.15 -2.95 -23.23
C ALA A 733 27.49 -2.77 -22.46
N SER A 734 27.43 -2.59 -21.14
CA SER A 734 28.61 -2.34 -20.28
C SER A 734 29.17 -3.57 -19.58
N ARG A 735 28.45 -4.70 -19.60
CA ARG A 735 28.78 -5.88 -18.77
C ARG A 735 29.77 -6.84 -19.45
N LYS A 736 30.57 -7.50 -18.60
CA LYS A 736 31.38 -8.65 -19.01
C LYS A 736 30.55 -9.93 -18.85
N PRO A 737 30.67 -10.89 -19.82
CA PRO A 737 30.00 -12.19 -19.69
C PRO A 737 30.36 -12.92 -18.41
N ALA A 738 29.41 -13.60 -17.81
CA ALA A 738 29.64 -14.41 -16.62
C ALA A 738 30.50 -15.64 -16.95
N PRO A 739 31.49 -16.01 -16.11
CA PRO A 739 32.41 -17.12 -16.39
C PRO A 739 31.77 -18.50 -16.21
N ARG A 740 30.70 -18.65 -15.46
CA ARG A 740 29.93 -19.88 -15.21
C ARG A 740 28.61 -19.84 -15.95
N SER A 741 28.25 -20.95 -16.60
CA SER A 741 27.08 -20.97 -17.47
C SER A 741 25.76 -21.15 -16.72
N PHE A 742 25.73 -21.99 -15.66
CA PHE A 742 24.45 -22.40 -15.07
C PHE A 742 24.51 -22.69 -13.56
N LEU A 743 23.51 -22.17 -12.82
CA LEU A 743 23.15 -22.55 -11.45
C LEU A 743 21.67 -22.89 -11.43
N GLY A 744 21.29 -24.09 -10.98
CA GLY A 744 19.89 -24.50 -10.90
C GLY A 744 19.50 -25.03 -9.53
N LEU A 745 18.31 -24.63 -9.05
CA LEU A 745 17.66 -25.08 -7.83
C LEU A 745 16.40 -25.85 -8.21
N GLY A 746 16.16 -27.01 -7.55
CA GLY A 746 14.95 -27.79 -7.80
C GLY A 746 14.62 -28.81 -6.72
N ALA A 747 13.39 -29.27 -6.73
CA ALA A 747 12.83 -30.24 -5.82
C ALA A 747 13.10 -29.91 -4.35
N PRO A 748 12.77 -28.69 -3.85
CA PRO A 748 12.90 -28.42 -2.42
C PRO A 748 12.17 -29.45 -1.57
N LEU A 749 12.57 -29.60 -0.31
CA LEU A 749 12.02 -30.62 0.60
C LEU A 749 10.69 -30.13 1.22
N PHE A 750 9.60 -30.24 0.44
CA PHE A 750 8.24 -30.03 0.89
C PHE A 750 7.52 -31.37 1.10
N GLN A 751 6.54 -31.41 2.03
CA GLN A 751 5.89 -32.65 2.47
C GLN A 751 4.37 -32.53 2.57
N GLY A 752 3.80 -31.39 2.17
CA GLY A 752 2.37 -31.09 2.30
C GLY A 752 1.49 -31.89 1.35
N ALA A 753 0.20 -31.86 1.63
CA ALA A 753 -0.81 -32.44 0.77
C ALA A 753 -1.06 -31.55 -0.47
N THR A 754 -1.48 -32.16 -1.56
CA THR A 754 -1.88 -31.44 -2.78
C THR A 754 -3.37 -31.07 -2.76
N GLY A 755 -3.75 -30.01 -3.49
CA GLY A 755 -5.15 -29.59 -3.67
C GLY A 755 -5.73 -28.85 -2.46
N ALA A 756 -7.06 -28.78 -2.35
CA ALA A 756 -7.77 -28.00 -1.34
C ALA A 756 -7.40 -28.33 0.13
N ALA A 757 -7.03 -29.57 0.40
CA ALA A 757 -6.56 -29.98 1.73
C ALA A 757 -5.21 -29.35 2.08
N GLY A 758 -4.31 -29.21 1.10
CA GLY A 758 -3.02 -28.53 1.28
C GLY A 758 -3.18 -27.03 1.45
N ALA A 759 -4.02 -26.40 0.66
CA ALA A 759 -4.32 -24.97 0.78
C ALA A 759 -4.92 -24.62 2.15
N LYS A 760 -5.85 -25.47 2.64
CA LYS A 760 -6.42 -25.31 3.98
C LYS A 760 -5.37 -25.48 5.09
N ALA A 761 -4.50 -26.48 4.98
CA ALA A 761 -3.44 -26.71 5.96
C ALA A 761 -2.44 -25.54 5.98
N LEU A 762 -2.12 -24.98 4.83
CA LEU A 762 -1.25 -23.80 4.72
C LEU A 762 -1.90 -22.57 5.37
N SER A 763 -3.18 -22.33 5.10
CA SER A 763 -3.96 -21.25 5.73
C SER A 763 -4.04 -21.38 7.24
N ASP A 764 -4.26 -22.61 7.76
CA ASP A 764 -4.34 -22.88 9.20
C ASP A 764 -3.00 -22.69 9.93
N LEU A 765 -1.87 -22.90 9.24
CA LEU A 765 -0.51 -22.77 9.80
C LEU A 765 0.06 -21.36 9.70
N SER A 766 -0.44 -20.52 8.81
CA SER A 766 0.14 -19.21 8.45
C SER A 766 -0.14 -18.09 9.47
N GLY A 767 -0.50 -18.40 10.71
CA GLY A 767 -0.83 -17.41 11.76
C GLY A 767 0.34 -16.57 12.31
N SER A 768 1.60 -16.79 11.88
CA SER A 768 2.77 -16.02 12.33
C SER A 768 3.32 -15.13 11.24
N CYS A 769 3.44 -13.81 11.53
CA CYS A 769 4.02 -12.85 10.61
C CYS A 769 5.53 -12.91 10.57
N ARG A 770 6.15 -12.76 9.38
CA ARG A 770 7.61 -12.72 9.21
C ARG A 770 8.26 -11.50 9.88
N GLU A 771 7.55 -10.40 10.01
CA GLU A 771 8.05 -9.20 10.71
C GLU A 771 8.30 -9.45 12.21
N ALA A 772 7.67 -10.46 12.78
CA ALA A 772 7.94 -10.91 14.15
C ALA A 772 9.14 -11.88 14.27
N GLY A 773 9.80 -12.23 13.14
CA GLY A 773 10.91 -13.17 13.10
C GLY A 773 10.93 -14.05 11.84
N PRO A 774 11.81 -15.07 11.78
CA PRO A 774 11.87 -15.99 10.65
C PRO A 774 10.59 -16.81 10.54
N ILE A 775 10.20 -17.17 9.30
CA ILE A 775 9.03 -18.01 9.08
C ILE A 775 9.22 -19.39 9.70
N SER A 776 8.14 -19.96 10.23
CA SER A 776 8.21 -21.32 10.76
C SER A 776 8.55 -22.33 9.65
N PRO A 777 9.59 -23.17 9.82
CA PRO A 777 9.92 -24.20 8.85
C PRO A 777 8.77 -25.17 8.55
N ASP A 778 7.80 -25.32 9.46
CA ASP A 778 6.66 -26.23 9.30
C ASP A 778 5.66 -25.68 8.27
N ILE A 779 5.54 -24.37 8.13
CA ILE A 779 4.72 -23.73 7.10
C ILE A 779 5.26 -24.08 5.71
N LEU A 780 6.57 -23.94 5.49
CA LEU A 780 7.19 -24.29 4.21
C LEU A 780 7.13 -25.79 3.94
N ARG A 781 7.29 -26.63 5.00
CA ARG A 781 7.14 -28.09 4.84
C ARG A 781 5.72 -28.49 4.43
N ALA A 782 4.71 -27.70 4.76
CA ALA A 782 3.33 -27.95 4.38
C ALA A 782 3.04 -27.69 2.88
N LEU A 783 3.97 -27.07 2.14
CA LEU A 783 3.85 -26.92 0.69
C LEU A 783 3.90 -28.28 -0.02
N PRO A 784 3.17 -28.45 -1.15
CA PRO A 784 3.21 -29.68 -1.94
C PRO A 784 4.61 -29.98 -2.48
N PRO A 785 5.04 -31.27 -2.52
CA PRO A 785 6.34 -31.63 -3.08
C PRO A 785 6.38 -31.48 -4.61
N LEU A 786 7.54 -31.11 -5.14
CA LEU A 786 7.80 -30.88 -6.57
C LEU A 786 8.90 -31.83 -7.12
N PRO A 787 8.72 -33.18 -7.07
CA PRO A 787 9.80 -34.12 -7.40
C PRO A 787 10.27 -34.08 -8.85
N SER A 788 9.40 -33.69 -9.79
CA SER A 788 9.68 -33.60 -11.23
C SER A 788 10.69 -32.51 -11.58
N THR A 789 10.76 -31.45 -10.77
CA THR A 789 11.65 -30.30 -11.02
C THR A 789 13.14 -30.68 -10.84
N ALA A 790 13.45 -31.75 -10.12
CA ALA A 790 14.82 -32.27 -10.08
C ALA A 790 15.31 -32.77 -11.45
N ALA A 791 14.45 -33.45 -12.19
CA ALA A 791 14.81 -33.93 -13.54
C ALA A 791 14.90 -32.77 -14.54
N GLU A 792 13.99 -31.82 -14.45
CA GLU A 792 13.94 -30.59 -15.24
C GLU A 792 15.25 -29.80 -15.11
N VAL A 793 15.64 -29.45 -13.88
CA VAL A 793 16.86 -28.69 -13.59
C VAL A 793 18.12 -29.44 -14.05
N ARG A 794 18.20 -30.78 -13.89
CA ARG A 794 19.32 -31.58 -14.41
C ARG A 794 19.40 -31.58 -15.92
N THR A 795 18.26 -31.70 -16.61
CA THR A 795 18.22 -31.70 -18.08
C THR A 795 18.71 -30.38 -18.66
N VAL A 796 18.13 -29.27 -18.17
CA VAL A 796 18.50 -27.92 -18.58
C VAL A 796 19.95 -27.61 -18.19
N GLY A 797 20.37 -27.96 -16.98
CA GLY A 797 21.73 -27.77 -16.50
C GLY A 797 22.76 -28.52 -17.36
N THR A 798 22.48 -29.77 -17.77
CA THR A 798 23.34 -30.52 -18.66
C THR A 798 23.46 -29.88 -20.05
N GLN A 799 22.35 -29.32 -20.55
CA GLN A 799 22.33 -28.70 -21.89
C GLN A 799 23.12 -27.37 -21.92
N ILE A 800 23.04 -26.57 -20.85
CA ILE A 800 23.67 -25.25 -20.77
C ILE A 800 25.10 -25.35 -20.24
N GLY A 801 25.30 -26.05 -19.12
CA GLY A 801 26.55 -26.08 -18.37
C GLY A 801 27.37 -27.37 -18.55
N GLY A 802 26.77 -28.41 -19.10
CA GLY A 802 27.41 -29.74 -19.19
C GLY A 802 27.87 -30.23 -17.82
N ALA A 803 29.10 -30.72 -17.73
CA ALA A 803 29.69 -31.16 -16.47
C ALA A 803 29.97 -30.02 -15.47
N ASN A 804 29.93 -28.76 -15.89
CA ASN A 804 30.20 -27.58 -15.07
C ASN A 804 28.93 -26.92 -14.52
N ALA A 805 27.76 -27.53 -14.72
CA ALA A 805 26.50 -27.04 -14.13
C ALA A 805 26.51 -27.20 -12.60
N THR A 806 26.19 -26.15 -11.89
CA THR A 806 25.98 -26.21 -10.44
C THR A 806 24.51 -26.50 -10.17
N LEU A 807 24.23 -27.59 -9.43
CA LEU A 807 22.87 -28.06 -9.15
C LEU A 807 22.64 -28.15 -7.63
N LEU A 808 21.66 -27.43 -7.13
CA LEU A 808 21.17 -27.45 -5.75
C LEU A 808 19.81 -28.16 -5.74
N ILE A 809 19.80 -29.45 -5.45
CA ILE A 809 18.61 -30.33 -5.57
C ILE A 809 18.21 -30.88 -4.18
N GLY A 810 16.93 -30.96 -3.92
CA GLY A 810 16.40 -31.50 -2.68
C GLY A 810 16.87 -30.71 -1.47
N GLY A 811 17.41 -31.36 -0.47
CA GLY A 811 17.95 -30.75 0.76
C GLY A 811 19.08 -29.74 0.52
N GLN A 812 19.65 -29.67 -0.68
CA GLN A 812 20.65 -28.66 -1.05
C GLN A 812 20.01 -27.38 -1.58
N ALA A 813 18.72 -27.41 -1.96
CA ALA A 813 18.00 -26.25 -2.49
C ALA A 813 17.59 -25.30 -1.35
N THR A 814 18.52 -24.92 -0.49
CA THR A 814 18.32 -24.01 0.64
C THR A 814 18.81 -22.62 0.31
N GLU A 815 18.27 -21.63 0.97
CA GLU A 815 18.68 -20.24 0.87
C GLU A 815 20.15 -20.05 1.26
N ALA A 816 20.61 -20.71 2.33
CA ALA A 816 22.00 -20.67 2.76
C ALA A 816 22.95 -21.19 1.68
N ASN A 817 22.61 -22.29 1.01
CA ASN A 817 23.44 -22.84 -0.07
C ASN A 817 23.42 -21.93 -1.31
N LEU A 818 22.30 -21.31 -1.63
CA LEU A 818 22.20 -20.32 -2.70
C LEU A 818 23.14 -19.13 -2.43
N ARG A 819 23.06 -18.56 -1.23
CA ARG A 819 23.88 -17.39 -0.82
C ARG A 819 25.37 -17.73 -0.72
N ALA A 820 25.73 -18.98 -0.47
CA ALA A 820 27.12 -19.43 -0.48
C ALA A 820 27.74 -19.53 -1.90
N GLN A 821 26.91 -19.48 -2.96
CA GLN A 821 27.41 -19.49 -4.33
C GLN A 821 27.93 -18.10 -4.75
N PRO A 822 28.95 -18.02 -5.61
CA PRO A 822 29.40 -16.76 -6.21
C PRO A 822 28.41 -16.34 -7.32
N LEU A 823 27.23 -15.84 -6.92
CA LEU A 823 26.08 -15.61 -7.81
C LEU A 823 26.40 -14.71 -9.00
N GLY A 824 27.22 -13.69 -8.81
CA GLY A 824 27.68 -12.81 -9.89
C GLY A 824 28.55 -13.48 -10.96
N GLN A 825 28.87 -14.77 -10.83
CA GLN A 825 29.64 -15.53 -11.82
C GLN A 825 28.75 -16.41 -12.73
N TYR A 826 27.42 -16.49 -12.49
CA TYR A 826 26.54 -17.34 -13.29
C TYR A 826 25.78 -16.54 -14.35
N GLY A 827 25.79 -17.04 -15.60
CA GLY A 827 25.03 -16.44 -16.70
C GLY A 827 23.56 -16.81 -16.70
N VAL A 828 23.22 -18.02 -16.23
CA VAL A 828 21.84 -18.48 -16.09
C VAL A 828 21.60 -18.99 -14.67
N LEU A 829 20.57 -18.45 -14.01
CA LEU A 829 20.03 -18.97 -12.76
C LEU A 829 18.65 -19.60 -13.04
N TYR A 830 18.40 -20.77 -12.48
CA TYR A 830 17.16 -21.54 -12.72
C TYR A 830 16.52 -21.92 -11.39
N PHE A 831 15.32 -21.44 -11.14
CA PHE A 831 14.54 -21.75 -9.93
C PHE A 831 13.30 -22.59 -10.32
N ALA A 832 13.29 -23.86 -9.93
CA ALA A 832 12.16 -24.74 -10.13
C ALA A 832 11.54 -25.08 -8.74
N THR A 833 10.65 -24.20 -8.28
CA THR A 833 10.06 -24.22 -6.95
C THR A 833 8.67 -23.59 -6.93
N HIS A 834 8.05 -23.44 -5.73
CA HIS A 834 6.84 -22.64 -5.57
C HIS A 834 7.14 -21.13 -5.54
N GLY A 835 6.35 -20.35 -6.26
CA GLY A 835 6.20 -18.93 -6.03
C GLY A 835 5.12 -18.69 -4.96
N ILE A 836 5.33 -17.73 -4.08
CA ILE A 836 4.38 -17.34 -3.03
C ILE A 836 3.90 -15.92 -3.38
N LEU A 837 2.58 -15.74 -3.46
CA LEU A 837 1.96 -14.45 -3.72
C LEU A 837 1.83 -13.62 -2.45
N PRO A 838 1.83 -12.27 -2.57
CA PRO A 838 1.45 -11.41 -1.46
C PRO A 838 0.08 -11.80 -0.89
N GLY A 839 0.01 -12.07 0.41
CA GLY A 839 -1.22 -12.46 1.09
C GLY A 839 -1.60 -13.95 1.04
N GLU A 840 -0.92 -14.79 0.26
CA GLU A 840 -1.11 -16.27 0.36
C GLU A 840 -0.68 -16.81 1.70
N MET A 841 0.34 -16.23 2.28
CA MET A 841 0.72 -16.47 3.67
C MET A 841 0.36 -15.22 4.47
N HIS A 842 -0.38 -15.38 5.56
CA HIS A 842 -0.79 -14.26 6.39
C HIS A 842 0.43 -13.39 6.74
N CYS A 843 0.29 -12.09 6.56
CA CYS A 843 1.31 -11.06 6.81
C CYS A 843 2.50 -11.02 5.84
N GLU A 844 2.59 -11.87 4.80
CA GLU A 844 3.59 -11.67 3.77
C GLU A 844 3.05 -10.74 2.69
N SER A 845 3.62 -9.55 2.63
CA SER A 845 3.22 -8.49 1.68
C SER A 845 4.12 -8.44 0.45
N GLU A 846 5.13 -9.32 0.36
CA GLU A 846 6.05 -9.41 -0.77
C GLU A 846 5.90 -10.74 -1.49
N PRO A 847 6.05 -10.79 -2.83
CA PRO A 847 6.18 -12.05 -3.52
C PRO A 847 7.52 -12.73 -3.15
N ALA A 848 7.53 -14.05 -3.08
CA ALA A 848 8.70 -14.83 -2.66
C ALA A 848 8.84 -16.15 -3.43
N LEU A 849 10.03 -16.77 -3.36
CA LEU A 849 10.29 -18.13 -3.80
C LEU A 849 10.50 -19.03 -2.59
N ALA A 850 9.77 -20.16 -2.52
CA ALA A 850 9.94 -21.12 -1.46
C ALA A 850 11.13 -22.04 -1.73
N LEU A 851 12.04 -22.15 -0.77
CA LEU A 851 13.20 -23.04 -0.82
C LEU A 851 13.11 -24.10 0.29
N SER A 852 14.00 -25.08 0.29
CA SER A 852 14.03 -26.09 1.35
C SER A 852 14.17 -25.43 2.71
N PRO A 853 13.23 -25.72 3.65
CA PRO A 853 13.30 -25.15 4.99
C PRO A 853 14.56 -25.63 5.72
N PRO A 854 15.15 -24.81 6.61
CA PRO A 854 16.35 -25.17 7.35
C PRO A 854 16.12 -26.39 8.25
N VAL A 855 17.18 -27.19 8.42
CA VAL A 855 17.17 -28.33 9.35
C VAL A 855 17.84 -27.87 10.64
N GLY A 856 17.08 -27.85 11.77
CA GLY A 856 17.58 -27.45 13.09
C GLY A 856 17.05 -26.10 13.59
N ALA A 857 17.46 -25.70 14.80
CA ALA A 857 16.77 -24.71 15.62
C ALA A 857 17.09 -23.21 15.36
N ALA A 858 17.88 -22.84 14.40
CA ALA A 858 18.31 -21.46 14.24
C ALA A 858 18.09 -20.92 12.81
N ALA A 859 16.83 -20.78 12.42
CA ALA A 859 16.49 -19.98 11.25
C ALA A 859 16.63 -18.49 11.59
N SER A 860 17.31 -17.76 10.73
CA SER A 860 17.21 -16.29 10.68
C SER A 860 16.29 -15.89 9.54
N THR A 861 15.79 -14.68 9.50
CA THR A 861 14.99 -14.17 8.38
C THR A 861 15.70 -14.27 7.02
N ALA A 862 17.04 -14.31 7.00
CA ALA A 862 17.84 -14.48 5.79
C ALA A 862 18.12 -15.95 5.42
N THR A 863 17.60 -16.92 6.19
CA THR A 863 17.86 -18.37 5.96
C THR A 863 16.66 -19.25 6.35
N ASP A 864 15.47 -18.68 6.47
CA ASP A 864 14.26 -19.39 6.86
C ASP A 864 13.68 -20.26 5.74
N GLY A 865 14.17 -20.10 4.52
CA GLY A 865 13.76 -20.84 3.33
C GLY A 865 12.75 -20.08 2.46
N MET A 866 12.39 -18.83 2.80
CA MET A 866 11.54 -17.98 2.00
C MET A 866 12.36 -16.83 1.41
N LEU A 867 12.73 -16.96 0.14
CA LEU A 867 13.52 -15.95 -0.57
C LEU A 867 12.57 -14.86 -1.11
N THR A 868 12.37 -13.78 -0.36
CA THR A 868 11.48 -12.67 -0.72
C THR A 868 12.05 -11.80 -1.83
N ALA A 869 11.18 -11.02 -2.49
CA ALA A 869 11.59 -10.05 -3.51
C ALA A 869 12.65 -9.06 -2.97
N SER A 870 12.49 -8.57 -1.75
CA SER A 870 13.51 -7.71 -1.11
C SER A 870 14.86 -8.40 -0.92
N GLU A 871 14.87 -9.69 -0.62
CA GLU A 871 16.11 -10.47 -0.48
C GLU A 871 16.75 -10.79 -1.82
N ILE A 872 15.92 -11.12 -2.84
CA ILE A 872 16.38 -11.31 -4.21
C ILE A 872 17.09 -10.06 -4.71
N ALA A 873 16.51 -8.89 -4.47
CA ALA A 873 17.09 -7.64 -4.91
C ALA A 873 18.44 -7.28 -4.27
N ASN A 874 18.74 -7.88 -3.12
CA ASN A 874 20.03 -7.75 -2.44
C ASN A 874 21.08 -8.78 -2.93
N LEU A 875 20.71 -9.73 -3.76
CA LEU A 875 21.66 -10.65 -4.40
C LEU A 875 22.51 -9.85 -5.40
N GLN A 876 23.77 -10.24 -5.55
CA GLN A 876 24.67 -9.65 -6.53
C GLN A 876 24.77 -10.58 -7.74
N LEU A 877 23.91 -10.38 -8.72
CA LEU A 877 23.85 -11.18 -9.92
C LEU A 877 24.62 -10.51 -11.08
N ASN A 878 24.99 -11.31 -12.06
CA ASN A 878 25.44 -10.88 -13.39
C ASN A 878 24.81 -11.82 -14.43
N ALA A 879 23.52 -12.10 -14.25
CA ALA A 879 22.81 -13.10 -15.02
C ALA A 879 22.26 -12.52 -16.34
N ASP A 880 22.49 -13.21 -17.44
CA ASP A 880 21.83 -12.94 -18.71
C ASP A 880 20.37 -13.36 -18.66
N LEU A 881 20.06 -14.44 -17.91
CA LEU A 881 18.71 -14.97 -17.76
C LEU A 881 18.48 -15.58 -16.38
N VAL A 882 17.38 -15.23 -15.77
CA VAL A 882 16.81 -15.96 -14.64
C VAL A 882 15.56 -16.72 -15.11
N VAL A 883 15.48 -18.02 -14.84
CA VAL A 883 14.29 -18.81 -15.16
C VAL A 883 13.54 -19.08 -13.87
N LEU A 884 12.27 -18.68 -13.83
CA LEU A 884 11.32 -18.94 -12.77
C LEU A 884 10.31 -19.99 -13.26
N SER A 885 10.68 -21.27 -13.14
CA SER A 885 9.76 -22.40 -13.28
C SER A 885 9.06 -22.60 -11.93
N ALA A 886 8.41 -21.56 -11.48
CA ALA A 886 7.80 -21.43 -10.17
C ALA A 886 6.31 -21.17 -10.36
N CYS A 887 5.54 -22.25 -10.19
CA CYS A 887 4.09 -22.25 -10.41
C CYS A 887 3.40 -21.68 -9.18
N ASN A 888 2.43 -20.87 -9.36
CA ASN A 888 1.37 -20.34 -8.51
C ASN A 888 1.25 -18.81 -8.47
N THR A 889 1.86 -18.09 -9.39
CA THR A 889 1.82 -16.63 -9.42
C THR A 889 0.48 -16.07 -9.91
N ALA A 890 -0.56 -16.88 -10.11
CA ALA A 890 -1.72 -16.44 -10.88
C ALA A 890 -3.10 -16.85 -10.36
N GLU A 891 -3.22 -17.52 -9.23
CA GLU A 891 -4.51 -18.06 -8.73
C GLU A 891 -5.31 -17.09 -7.83
N THR A 892 -5.15 -15.80 -7.92
CA THR A 892 -6.03 -14.90 -7.19
C THR A 892 -7.18 -14.43 -8.07
N GLU A 893 -8.41 -14.56 -7.58
CA GLU A 893 -9.65 -14.04 -8.19
C GLU A 893 -9.56 -12.54 -8.56
N ASN A 894 -8.53 -11.85 -8.11
CA ASN A 894 -8.37 -10.39 -8.18
C ASN A 894 -7.23 -9.90 -9.09
N GLY A 895 -6.61 -10.76 -9.92
CA GLY A 895 -5.56 -10.33 -10.86
C GLY A 895 -4.20 -10.00 -10.23
N LEU A 896 -4.00 -10.25 -8.93
CA LEU A 896 -2.75 -9.94 -8.21
C LEU A 896 -1.54 -10.79 -8.65
N GLY A 897 -1.79 -11.92 -9.32
CA GLY A 897 -0.72 -12.80 -9.80
C GLY A 897 0.24 -12.13 -10.78
N GLY A 898 -0.29 -11.32 -11.71
CA GLY A 898 0.53 -10.55 -12.64
C GLY A 898 1.44 -9.54 -11.92
N ALA A 899 0.90 -8.80 -10.97
CA ALA A 899 1.66 -7.83 -10.18
C ALA A 899 2.76 -8.48 -9.31
N ALA A 900 2.53 -9.69 -8.80
CA ALA A 900 3.54 -10.44 -8.05
C ALA A 900 4.69 -10.90 -8.95
N LEU A 901 4.39 -11.35 -10.16
CA LEU A 901 5.38 -11.72 -11.16
C LEU A 901 6.22 -10.51 -11.58
N GLU A 902 5.60 -9.35 -11.78
CA GLU A 902 6.29 -8.09 -12.01
C GLU A 902 7.22 -7.76 -10.84
N GLY A 903 6.75 -7.87 -9.59
CA GLY A 903 7.54 -7.60 -8.40
C GLY A 903 8.77 -8.52 -8.24
N LEU A 904 8.64 -9.81 -8.53
CA LEU A 904 9.78 -10.74 -8.56
C LEU A 904 10.75 -10.41 -9.68
N SER A 905 10.24 -10.10 -10.88
CA SER A 905 11.06 -9.75 -12.02
C SER A 905 11.88 -8.49 -11.78
N ASP A 906 11.26 -7.45 -11.19
CA ASP A 906 11.95 -6.21 -10.82
C ASP A 906 13.01 -6.43 -9.75
N ALA A 907 12.77 -7.31 -8.77
CA ALA A 907 13.76 -7.69 -7.78
C ALA A 907 14.97 -8.37 -8.43
N PHE A 908 14.76 -9.26 -9.41
CA PHE A 908 15.84 -9.86 -10.17
C PHE A 908 16.59 -8.84 -11.06
N PHE A 909 15.88 -7.88 -11.65
CA PHE A 909 16.54 -6.79 -12.39
C PHE A 909 17.39 -5.92 -11.47
N ALA A 910 16.86 -5.55 -10.32
CA ALA A 910 17.60 -4.78 -9.30
C ALA A 910 18.84 -5.52 -8.80
N SER A 911 18.79 -6.85 -8.71
CA SER A 911 19.95 -7.68 -8.32
C SER A 911 20.97 -7.87 -9.44
N GLY A 912 20.61 -7.56 -10.68
CA GLY A 912 21.52 -7.63 -11.83
C GLY A 912 21.18 -8.66 -12.91
N ALA A 913 19.96 -9.18 -12.97
CA ALA A 913 19.49 -9.97 -14.10
C ALA A 913 19.14 -9.07 -15.31
N ARG A 914 19.24 -9.58 -16.54
CA ARG A 914 18.86 -8.87 -17.77
C ARG A 914 17.49 -9.27 -18.28
N ALA A 915 17.17 -10.54 -18.13
CA ALA A 915 15.87 -11.08 -18.51
C ALA A 915 15.43 -12.11 -17.47
N VAL A 916 14.12 -12.23 -17.33
CA VAL A 916 13.45 -13.26 -16.54
C VAL A 916 12.55 -14.04 -17.48
N LEU A 917 12.64 -15.37 -17.49
CA LEU A 917 11.71 -16.28 -18.16
C LEU A 917 10.82 -16.88 -17.07
N ALA A 918 9.58 -16.44 -16.98
CA ALA A 918 8.70 -16.79 -15.89
C ALA A 918 7.41 -17.47 -16.36
N SER A 919 6.89 -18.38 -15.52
CA SER A 919 5.65 -19.11 -15.81
C SER A 919 4.46 -18.47 -15.09
N HIS A 920 3.31 -18.40 -15.79
CA HIS A 920 2.05 -17.88 -15.28
C HIS A 920 1.15 -18.96 -14.64
N TRP A 921 1.40 -20.23 -14.90
CA TRP A 921 0.69 -21.39 -14.31
C TRP A 921 1.56 -22.63 -14.34
N GLU A 922 1.13 -23.65 -13.61
CA GLU A 922 1.82 -24.94 -13.55
C GLU A 922 1.68 -25.70 -14.89
N VAL A 923 2.79 -25.98 -15.53
CA VAL A 923 2.85 -26.72 -16.79
C VAL A 923 3.28 -28.17 -16.50
N PRO A 924 2.72 -29.18 -17.19
CA PRO A 924 3.20 -30.55 -17.07
C PRO A 924 4.69 -30.66 -17.35
N SER A 925 5.43 -31.34 -16.48
CA SER A 925 6.91 -31.40 -16.50
C SER A 925 7.49 -31.84 -17.83
N ALA A 926 6.78 -32.72 -18.56
CA ALA A 926 7.24 -33.17 -19.89
C ALA A 926 7.17 -32.07 -20.94
N ALA A 927 6.12 -31.25 -20.91
CA ALA A 927 5.97 -30.10 -21.80
C ALA A 927 6.98 -29.01 -21.42
N THR A 928 7.19 -28.72 -20.12
CA THR A 928 8.20 -27.78 -19.63
C THR A 928 9.59 -28.20 -20.05
N ALA A 929 9.98 -29.48 -19.87
CA ALA A 929 11.27 -29.99 -20.29
C ALA A 929 11.48 -29.84 -21.80
N THR A 930 10.45 -30.12 -22.62
CA THR A 930 10.50 -29.95 -24.08
C THR A 930 10.65 -28.48 -24.46
N LEU A 931 9.85 -27.60 -23.84
CA LEU A 931 9.91 -26.17 -24.06
C LEU A 931 11.28 -25.60 -23.72
N MET A 932 11.80 -25.91 -22.55
CA MET A 932 13.12 -25.41 -22.11
C MET A 932 14.25 -25.98 -22.95
N THR A 933 14.19 -27.24 -23.32
CA THR A 933 15.16 -27.84 -24.27
C THR A 933 15.20 -27.08 -25.57
N GLY A 934 14.03 -26.69 -26.11
CA GLY A 934 13.95 -25.90 -27.33
C GLY A 934 14.46 -24.47 -27.15
N VAL A 935 14.12 -23.80 -26.04
CA VAL A 935 14.63 -22.45 -25.74
C VAL A 935 16.16 -22.44 -25.66
N PHE A 936 16.76 -23.44 -25.03
CA PHE A 936 18.21 -23.50 -24.83
C PHE A 936 18.93 -24.25 -25.96
N ASP A 937 18.25 -24.66 -27.02
CA ASP A 937 18.89 -25.15 -28.23
C ASP A 937 19.86 -24.10 -28.80
N ARG A 938 21.01 -24.56 -29.28
CA ARG A 938 22.09 -23.69 -29.72
C ARG A 938 21.66 -22.77 -30.87
N GLY A 939 20.86 -23.26 -31.80
CA GLY A 939 20.38 -22.47 -32.94
C GLY A 939 19.39 -21.39 -32.53
N ASN A 940 18.52 -21.69 -31.59
CA ASN A 940 17.50 -20.78 -31.08
C ASN A 940 18.13 -19.69 -30.18
N ARG A 941 19.05 -20.04 -29.29
CA ARG A 941 19.75 -19.08 -28.40
C ARG A 941 20.43 -17.93 -29.13
N LEU A 942 20.95 -18.17 -30.32
CA LEU A 942 21.61 -17.14 -31.12
C LEU A 942 20.67 -16.07 -31.68
N ARG A 943 19.36 -16.34 -31.67
CA ARG A 943 18.32 -15.43 -32.17
C ARG A 943 17.72 -14.52 -31.07
N GLY A 944 18.09 -14.75 -29.83
CA GLY A 944 17.54 -14.08 -28.67
C GLY A 944 16.53 -14.93 -27.91
N VAL A 945 16.31 -14.59 -26.62
CA VAL A 945 15.45 -15.38 -25.70
C VAL A 945 14.00 -15.37 -26.15
N ALA A 946 13.46 -14.23 -26.59
CA ALA A 946 12.09 -14.11 -27.04
C ALA A 946 11.82 -14.95 -28.31
N GLU A 947 12.72 -14.90 -29.28
CA GLU A 947 12.60 -15.72 -30.49
C GLU A 947 12.84 -17.20 -30.20
N ALA A 948 13.78 -17.52 -29.29
CA ALA A 948 14.00 -18.90 -28.84
C ALA A 948 12.77 -19.49 -28.17
N LEU A 949 12.10 -18.74 -27.31
CA LEU A 949 10.84 -19.13 -26.71
C LEU A 949 9.76 -19.35 -27.79
N ARG A 950 9.61 -18.37 -28.71
CA ARG A 950 8.67 -18.46 -29.83
C ARG A 950 8.86 -19.75 -30.64
N GLN A 951 10.09 -20.07 -31.04
CA GLN A 951 10.39 -21.27 -31.83
C GLN A 951 10.06 -22.56 -31.05
N SER A 952 10.36 -22.59 -29.77
CA SER A 952 10.01 -23.70 -28.89
C SER A 952 8.50 -23.86 -28.71
N GLN A 953 7.77 -22.77 -28.52
CA GLN A 953 6.30 -22.75 -28.46
C GLN A 953 5.70 -23.29 -29.77
N LEU A 954 6.20 -22.84 -30.92
CA LEU A 954 5.71 -23.31 -32.23
C LEU A 954 5.95 -24.82 -32.43
N SER A 955 7.04 -25.38 -31.90
CA SER A 955 7.30 -26.81 -31.96
C SER A 955 6.27 -27.64 -31.15
N LEU A 956 5.83 -27.14 -30.00
CA LEU A 956 4.79 -27.76 -29.19
C LEU A 956 3.40 -27.60 -29.83
N ILE A 957 3.11 -26.45 -30.40
CA ILE A 957 1.84 -26.18 -31.13
C ILE A 957 1.68 -27.13 -32.32
N ALA A 958 2.76 -27.48 -33.00
CA ALA A 958 2.72 -28.38 -34.16
C ALA A 958 2.35 -29.84 -33.83
N GLN A 959 2.35 -30.23 -32.56
CA GLN A 959 2.01 -31.56 -32.09
C GLN A 959 0.62 -31.54 -31.44
N SER A 960 -0.32 -32.32 -31.91
CA SER A 960 -1.71 -32.33 -31.42
C SER A 960 -1.83 -32.62 -29.92
N SER A 961 -0.91 -33.44 -29.38
CA SER A 961 -0.88 -33.79 -27.94
C SER A 961 -0.47 -32.61 -27.05
N THR A 962 0.24 -31.60 -27.55
CA THR A 962 0.75 -30.45 -26.82
C THR A 962 0.24 -29.13 -27.37
N ALA A 963 -0.61 -29.14 -28.39
CA ALA A 963 -1.12 -27.95 -29.05
C ALA A 963 -2.03 -27.08 -28.17
N HIS A 964 -2.64 -27.65 -27.11
CA HIS A 964 -3.41 -26.86 -26.15
C HIS A 964 -2.51 -25.83 -25.45
N PRO A 965 -2.90 -24.53 -25.34
CA PRO A 965 -2.04 -23.47 -24.81
C PRO A 965 -1.58 -23.69 -23.36
N PHE A 966 -2.25 -24.51 -22.57
CA PHE A 966 -1.81 -24.97 -21.26
C PHE A 966 -0.35 -25.50 -21.26
N ASN A 967 0.07 -26.17 -22.36
CA ASN A 967 1.37 -26.82 -22.47
C ASN A 967 2.49 -25.89 -22.93
N TRP A 968 2.20 -24.81 -23.66
CA TRP A 968 3.24 -24.02 -24.34
C TRP A 968 3.19 -22.52 -24.02
N ALA A 969 2.04 -21.97 -23.61
CA ALA A 969 1.87 -20.53 -23.49
C ALA A 969 2.22 -19.98 -22.10
N ALA A 970 2.47 -20.84 -21.11
CA ALA A 970 2.69 -20.42 -19.73
C ALA A 970 3.88 -19.48 -19.53
N PHE A 971 4.92 -19.60 -20.34
CA PHE A 971 6.14 -18.85 -20.16
C PHE A 971 6.16 -17.57 -20.95
N THR A 972 6.60 -16.48 -20.29
CA THR A 972 6.83 -15.16 -20.88
C THR A 972 8.26 -14.71 -20.59
N VAL A 973 8.88 -14.05 -21.57
CA VAL A 973 10.16 -13.36 -21.39
C VAL A 973 9.91 -11.96 -20.89
N ILE A 974 10.40 -11.62 -19.71
CA ILE A 974 10.33 -10.28 -19.12
C ILE A 974 11.73 -9.68 -19.13
N GLY A 975 11.91 -8.48 -19.68
CA GLY A 975 13.20 -7.81 -19.80
C GLY A 975 13.78 -7.78 -21.22
N ASP A 976 15.12 -7.83 -21.34
CA ASP A 976 15.80 -7.79 -22.63
C ASP A 976 15.65 -9.13 -23.37
N GLY A 977 14.67 -9.22 -24.26
CA GLY A 977 14.38 -10.41 -25.05
C GLY A 977 15.43 -10.77 -26.13
N GLN A 978 16.46 -9.94 -26.32
CA GLN A 978 17.24 -10.01 -27.54
C GLN A 978 18.49 -10.89 -27.55
N THR A 979 19.22 -11.11 -26.45
CA THR A 979 20.41 -11.97 -26.55
C THR A 979 20.80 -12.63 -25.24
N LEU A 980 20.97 -13.95 -25.26
CA LEU A 980 21.86 -14.63 -24.33
C LEU A 980 23.29 -14.32 -24.82
N SER A 981 24.07 -13.56 -24.02
CA SER A 981 25.38 -13.10 -24.48
C SER A 981 26.30 -14.24 -24.90
N ALA A 982 27.15 -13.95 -25.87
CA ALA A 982 28.19 -14.86 -26.41
C ALA A 982 29.19 -15.41 -25.35
N GLY A 983 29.05 -15.03 -24.09
CA GLY A 983 29.87 -15.56 -22.97
C GLY A 983 29.64 -17.04 -22.70
N VAL A 984 28.45 -17.54 -22.94
CA VAL A 984 28.14 -18.98 -22.84
C VAL A 984 28.87 -19.77 -23.95
N GLU A 985 29.15 -19.17 -25.09
CA GLU A 985 29.92 -19.81 -26.18
C GLU A 985 31.42 -19.82 -25.94
N ARG A 986 32.00 -18.78 -25.32
CA ARG A 986 33.47 -18.73 -25.08
C ARG A 986 33.89 -19.75 -24.01
N SER A 987 33.08 -20.01 -22.99
CA SER A 987 33.41 -21.06 -22.03
C SER A 987 33.35 -22.46 -22.64
N ALA A 988 32.48 -22.72 -23.62
CA ALA A 988 32.42 -23.98 -24.35
C ALA A 988 33.61 -24.12 -25.38
N GLN A 989 34.13 -23.02 -25.90
CA GLN A 989 35.32 -23.03 -26.78
C GLN A 989 36.63 -23.15 -25.99
N LEU A 990 36.72 -22.56 -24.81
CA LEU A 990 37.90 -22.69 -23.94
C LEU A 990 38.06 -24.14 -23.38
N THR A 991 36.94 -24.84 -23.13
CA THR A 991 36.96 -26.26 -22.77
C THR A 991 37.35 -27.18 -23.91
N LYS A 992 37.12 -26.80 -25.16
CA LYS A 992 37.63 -27.57 -26.35
C LYS A 992 39.08 -27.27 -26.72
N ALA A 993 39.61 -26.10 -26.37
CA ALA A 993 41.00 -25.73 -26.60
C ALA A 993 41.97 -26.20 -25.51
N GLY A 994 41.47 -26.74 -24.40
CA GLY A 994 42.23 -27.24 -23.27
C GLY A 994 42.34 -28.77 -23.13
N GLN A 995 42.03 -29.56 -24.17
CA GLN A 995 42.37 -30.97 -24.23
C GLN A 995 43.57 -31.16 -25.16
N PRO A 996 44.70 -31.70 -24.66
CA PRO A 996 45.89 -31.99 -25.48
C PRO A 996 45.67 -33.11 -26.51
#